data_310d95d7f1fece4b86c19b537c824f23
#
_entry.id   310d95d7f1fece4b86c19b537c824f23
#
_cell.length_a   1.000
_cell.length_b   1.000
_cell.length_c   1.000
_cell.angle_alpha   90.00
_cell.angle_beta   90.00
_cell.angle_gamma   90.00
#
_symmetry.space_group_name_H-M   'P 1'
#
loop_
_entity.id
_entity.type
_entity.pdbx_description
1 polymer ?
#
loop_
_entity_poly.entity_id
_entity_poly.type
_entity_poly.pdbx_seq_one_letter_code
_entity_poly.pdbx_strand_id
1 'polypeptide(L)'
;MKKSVSFIWALLLSSLPAAAQDVLPQGVTPLLLAAHNQTIDYQERTLHFDVTANVDWTCSADQEWAQTTRSTNGVFVHVPTNYASESRTATLSFKSADGHTTQELLLTQGPNNAAANLPEDKTVKASVVTANNSQSGSAASNMRDGDYSTFWHTAYGNNKFVVSESNPAIITFSFNGVERIDYINYVPRQDGTRNGDFKRVEMLVQLQGESGYKSYGTFVWASNGATKSIEPSEPILNPKSIQFKVYEGDGDFACCAEMEFCVKSQGNAEYDIFSDDLYTALKPGFTQADLDLLTNPLVQSLAYQMLNGTYSTAYRAASYECHNSPQYYSNLWNAPGKYYDQIAGVTGIHIEKGKHAIVVRDIPADMSVTLKVVAWYVGKDGGNFDGGNPNTTEFSLRNGLNVINYTYDWPGLAYICYYDGNGNSSSRAPVRVHFINGVVNGYLSRDKSNDEMHELTENAVNTCMDVVGEKVHSVWTSKGLHNYCKSIDGKVGYRQYMNVLDSLITWEQDLLGFYKYDRVPDLRTMAYTNYTYYMFQGGFGVSFHHDQERRVLNCNTLVNNDEDAIWGLSHEWGHQHQMAPYFNWAGMSEITNNMNSYYNIMRMGYKNSRDANNWKNTAKIILNDDTYKDGKHVSEHRKQAYLNRNEVSNVKLKALATSMKDSIIHAYSENPDLAVAFQELPSVDHSLGGFVRFYCYFRDHGCPDIAKDWYESLRQNNNANGSQVEKKGGVDKYELLCSAQIGDNAKWTEFKQSYPQSVWTKNSYVTPSAGWYANSVPAILNWIRKVSRLTGYNMVPYFEKWGFIRPIAMRVGDYGNKWYLMSEDMLSEFKEDMDALVDSGELKVMPEGMLEDITNYGDKYFTRPTFPN
;
A
#
# COMPACT_ATOMS: atom_id res chain seq x y z
N MET A 1 -20.98 -18.60 37.78
CA MET A 1 -22.40 -18.26 37.93
C MET A 1 -22.97 -17.96 36.57
N LYS A 2 -23.79 -18.89 36.09
CA LYS A 2 -24.48 -18.73 34.79
C LYS A 2 -25.60 -17.69 34.97
N LYS A 3 -25.66 -16.69 34.11
CA LYS A 3 -26.88 -15.90 33.91
C LYS A 3 -27.29 -16.05 32.47
N SER A 4 -28.33 -16.81 32.27
CA SER A 4 -29.13 -16.87 31.07
C SER A 4 -29.84 -15.53 30.84
N VAL A 5 -29.72 -14.96 29.66
CA VAL A 5 -30.51 -13.81 29.21
C VAL A 5 -31.50 -14.33 28.19
N SER A 6 -32.77 -14.34 28.60
CA SER A 6 -33.91 -14.60 27.73
C SER A 6 -34.16 -13.38 26.85
N PHE A 7 -34.15 -13.57 25.53
CA PHE A 7 -34.57 -12.54 24.59
C PHE A 7 -36.09 -12.56 24.49
N ILE A 8 -36.73 -11.49 24.94
CA ILE A 8 -38.13 -11.21 24.70
C ILE A 8 -38.24 -10.55 23.34
N TRP A 9 -38.92 -11.20 22.41
CA TRP A 9 -39.35 -10.60 21.15
C TRP A 9 -40.53 -9.64 21.41
N ALA A 10 -40.27 -8.34 21.28
CA ALA A 10 -41.31 -7.34 21.22
C ALA A 10 -41.82 -7.23 19.78
N LEU A 11 -43.09 -7.60 19.55
CA LEU A 11 -43.82 -7.32 18.32
C LEU A 11 -43.87 -5.78 18.14
N LEU A 12 -43.19 -5.26 17.15
CA LEU A 12 -43.47 -3.93 16.59
C LEU A 12 -44.46 -4.10 15.44
N LEU A 13 -45.71 -3.87 15.76
CA LEU A 13 -46.75 -3.57 14.77
C LEU A 13 -46.47 -2.16 14.22
N SER A 14 -45.80 -2.07 13.06
CA SER A 14 -45.77 -0.84 12.30
C SER A 14 -47.07 -0.73 11.51
N SER A 15 -47.84 0.29 11.81
CA SER A 15 -49.04 0.69 11.08
C SER A 15 -48.65 1.07 9.64
N LEU A 16 -49.06 0.24 8.67
CA LEU A 16 -49.12 0.60 7.26
C LEU A 16 -50.25 1.63 7.05
N PRO A 17 -50.09 2.63 6.17
CA PRO A 17 -51.16 3.53 5.82
C PRO A 17 -52.29 2.76 5.13
N ALA A 18 -53.50 3.03 5.51
CA ALA A 18 -54.70 2.47 4.89
C ALA A 18 -54.78 2.91 3.43
N ALA A 19 -54.27 2.07 2.52
CA ALA A 19 -54.68 2.10 1.13
C ALA A 19 -56.09 1.49 1.05
N ALA A 20 -56.97 2.10 0.25
CA ALA A 20 -58.35 1.82 0.10
C ALA A 20 -58.68 0.33 0.21
N GLN A 21 -59.46 -0.05 1.22
CA GLN A 21 -60.08 -1.34 1.27
C GLN A 21 -61.16 -1.37 0.15
N ASP A 22 -60.82 -1.99 -0.97
CA ASP A 22 -61.85 -2.49 -1.87
C ASP A 22 -62.67 -3.53 -1.07
N VAL A 23 -63.93 -3.24 -0.86
CA VAL A 23 -64.85 -4.12 -0.14
C VAL A 23 -65.03 -5.40 -0.97
N LEU A 24 -64.35 -6.46 -0.57
CA LEU A 24 -64.51 -7.77 -1.15
C LEU A 24 -66.00 -8.20 -1.04
N PRO A 25 -66.60 -8.86 -2.08
CA PRO A 25 -67.90 -9.37 -2.02
C PRO A 25 -68.08 -10.29 -0.81
N GLN A 26 -69.23 -10.17 -0.08
CA GLN A 26 -69.48 -11.03 1.07
C GLN A 26 -69.44 -12.51 0.67
N GLY A 27 -68.46 -13.26 1.26
CA GLY A 27 -68.33 -14.70 1.07
C GLY A 27 -67.07 -15.18 0.41
N VAL A 28 -66.13 -14.27 0.05
CA VAL A 28 -64.80 -14.65 -0.49
C VAL A 28 -63.75 -14.63 0.62
N THR A 29 -63.23 -15.79 0.96
CA THR A 29 -62.05 -15.87 1.84
C THR A 29 -60.81 -15.54 1.02
N PRO A 30 -59.98 -14.57 1.42
CA PRO A 30 -58.77 -14.28 0.68
C PRO A 30 -57.85 -15.49 0.66
N LEU A 31 -57.08 -15.62 -0.41
CA LEU A 31 -56.00 -16.59 -0.52
C LEU A 31 -54.99 -16.30 0.60
N LEU A 32 -54.70 -17.27 1.46
CA LEU A 32 -53.76 -17.13 2.56
C LEU A 32 -52.59 -18.11 2.37
N LEU A 33 -51.37 -17.56 2.32
CA LEU A 33 -50.13 -18.29 2.43
C LEU A 33 -49.75 -18.41 3.90
N ALA A 34 -49.52 -19.64 4.36
CA ALA A 34 -48.99 -19.87 5.70
C ALA A 34 -47.50 -19.62 5.81
N ALA A 35 -46.81 -19.41 4.67
CA ALA A 35 -45.34 -19.30 4.61
C ALA A 35 -44.87 -17.86 4.40
N HIS A 36 -43.74 -17.54 5.01
CA HIS A 36 -43.00 -16.33 4.78
C HIS A 36 -41.83 -16.61 3.84
N ASN A 37 -41.11 -15.57 3.41
CA ASN A 37 -39.85 -15.69 2.66
C ASN A 37 -38.96 -16.77 3.26
N GLN A 38 -38.37 -17.63 2.40
CA GLN A 38 -37.63 -18.79 2.84
C GLN A 38 -36.21 -18.79 2.26
N THR A 39 -35.26 -19.08 3.12
CA THR A 39 -33.86 -19.31 2.72
C THR A 39 -33.54 -20.78 2.94
N ILE A 40 -32.95 -21.40 1.92
CA ILE A 40 -32.50 -22.79 1.93
C ILE A 40 -31.02 -22.87 1.56
N ASP A 41 -30.35 -23.96 1.89
CA ASP A 41 -28.99 -24.22 1.43
C ASP A 41 -28.94 -24.56 -0.07
N TYR A 42 -27.74 -24.82 -0.60
CA TYR A 42 -27.52 -25.08 -2.01
C TYR A 42 -28.05 -26.42 -2.53
N GLN A 43 -28.44 -27.37 -1.65
CA GLN A 43 -28.77 -28.72 -2.04
C GLN A 43 -30.16 -28.82 -2.70
N GLU A 44 -30.29 -29.78 -3.61
CA GLU A 44 -31.57 -30.12 -4.21
C GLU A 44 -32.61 -30.51 -3.15
N ARG A 45 -33.80 -29.97 -3.30
CA ARG A 45 -34.94 -30.34 -2.44
C ARG A 45 -36.27 -29.99 -3.09
N THR A 46 -37.32 -30.62 -2.59
CA THR A 46 -38.69 -30.22 -2.88
C THR A 46 -39.31 -29.62 -1.62
N LEU A 47 -39.73 -28.37 -1.74
CA LEU A 47 -40.45 -27.66 -0.68
C LEU A 47 -41.94 -27.83 -0.88
N HIS A 48 -42.70 -27.77 0.21
CA HIS A 48 -44.15 -27.72 0.17
C HIS A 48 -44.66 -26.45 0.89
N PHE A 49 -45.50 -25.69 0.20
CA PHE A 49 -46.12 -24.51 0.77
C PHE A 49 -47.63 -24.71 0.84
N ASP A 50 -48.18 -24.68 2.05
CA ASP A 50 -49.61 -24.79 2.28
C ASP A 50 -50.29 -23.51 1.83
N VAL A 51 -51.40 -23.68 1.09
CA VAL A 51 -52.25 -22.59 0.59
C VAL A 51 -53.69 -22.84 1.05
N THR A 52 -54.25 -21.91 1.78
CA THR A 52 -55.64 -21.90 2.15
C THR A 52 -56.41 -20.96 1.24
N ALA A 53 -57.33 -21.47 0.43
CA ALA A 53 -58.14 -20.68 -0.48
C ALA A 53 -59.50 -21.32 -0.66
N ASN A 54 -60.56 -20.52 -0.81
CA ASN A 54 -61.90 -20.95 -1.16
C ASN A 54 -62.27 -20.65 -2.62
N VAL A 55 -61.31 -20.15 -3.37
CA VAL A 55 -61.36 -19.92 -4.81
C VAL A 55 -60.23 -20.68 -5.49
N ASP A 56 -60.34 -20.93 -6.76
CA ASP A 56 -59.23 -21.52 -7.51
C ASP A 56 -58.08 -20.55 -7.60
N TRP A 57 -56.82 -21.06 -7.70
CA TRP A 57 -55.64 -20.27 -7.68
C TRP A 57 -54.50 -20.90 -8.51
N THR A 58 -53.50 -20.11 -8.86
CA THR A 58 -52.28 -20.54 -9.55
C THR A 58 -51.04 -20.11 -8.79
N CYS A 59 -49.98 -20.87 -8.94
CA CYS A 59 -48.64 -20.47 -8.51
C CYS A 59 -47.69 -20.53 -9.70
N SER A 60 -46.87 -19.50 -9.83
CA SER A 60 -45.77 -19.46 -10.82
C SER A 60 -44.53 -18.91 -10.17
N ALA A 61 -43.34 -19.34 -10.63
CA ALA A 61 -42.05 -18.77 -10.28
C ALA A 61 -41.58 -17.86 -11.42
N ASP A 62 -40.87 -16.80 -11.06
CA ASP A 62 -40.21 -15.90 -12.02
C ASP A 62 -38.90 -16.49 -12.58
N GLN A 63 -38.40 -17.57 -11.97
CA GLN A 63 -37.18 -18.25 -12.34
C GLN A 63 -37.46 -19.70 -12.73
N GLU A 64 -36.91 -20.17 -13.84
CA GLU A 64 -37.09 -21.53 -14.36
C GLU A 64 -36.56 -22.64 -13.44
N TRP A 65 -35.55 -22.33 -12.60
CA TRP A 65 -35.00 -23.30 -11.66
C TRP A 65 -35.96 -23.62 -10.49
N ALA A 66 -36.94 -22.80 -10.20
CA ALA A 66 -37.94 -23.05 -9.15
C ALA A 66 -39.22 -23.64 -9.78
N GLN A 67 -39.24 -24.94 -9.95
CA GLN A 67 -40.33 -25.65 -10.66
C GLN A 67 -41.51 -25.87 -9.73
N THR A 68 -42.64 -25.28 -10.05
CA THR A 68 -43.86 -25.36 -9.24
C THR A 68 -44.82 -26.43 -9.73
N THR A 69 -45.32 -27.27 -8.80
CA THR A 69 -46.37 -28.28 -9.07
C THR A 69 -47.46 -28.14 -8.02
N ARG A 70 -48.70 -27.84 -8.47
CA ARG A 70 -49.85 -27.68 -7.59
C ARG A 70 -50.25 -29.00 -6.95
N SER A 71 -50.53 -28.98 -5.66
CA SER A 71 -51.18 -30.07 -4.91
C SER A 71 -52.59 -29.67 -4.44
N THR A 72 -53.29 -30.59 -3.78
CA THR A 72 -54.65 -30.35 -3.29
C THR A 72 -54.71 -29.21 -2.27
N ASN A 73 -53.68 -29.09 -1.39
CA ASN A 73 -53.66 -28.14 -0.27
C ASN A 73 -52.49 -27.16 -0.36
N GLY A 74 -51.80 -27.05 -1.51
CA GLY A 74 -50.64 -26.22 -1.64
C GLY A 74 -49.91 -26.38 -2.94
N VAL A 75 -48.62 -26.06 -2.91
CA VAL A 75 -47.71 -26.20 -4.05
C VAL A 75 -46.44 -26.87 -3.61
N PHE A 76 -45.96 -27.83 -4.42
CA PHE A 76 -44.62 -28.34 -4.35
C PHE A 76 -43.73 -27.48 -5.24
N VAL A 77 -42.58 -27.05 -4.71
CA VAL A 77 -41.57 -26.34 -5.45
C VAL A 77 -40.30 -27.19 -5.46
N HIS A 78 -40.00 -27.77 -6.60
CA HIS A 78 -38.76 -28.49 -6.80
C HIS A 78 -37.66 -27.51 -7.12
N VAL A 79 -36.57 -27.58 -6.33
CA VAL A 79 -35.40 -26.71 -6.41
C VAL A 79 -34.18 -27.60 -6.62
N PRO A 80 -33.56 -27.60 -7.81
CA PRO A 80 -32.35 -28.36 -8.06
C PRO A 80 -31.14 -27.74 -7.33
N THR A 81 -30.05 -28.51 -7.18
CA THR A 81 -28.80 -28.04 -6.57
C THR A 81 -28.33 -26.74 -7.22
N ASN A 82 -28.02 -25.76 -6.40
CA ASN A 82 -27.31 -24.56 -6.85
C ASN A 82 -25.83 -24.85 -6.91
N TYR A 83 -25.25 -24.99 -8.10
CA TYR A 83 -23.81 -25.22 -8.28
C TYR A 83 -22.99 -23.94 -8.31
N ALA A 84 -23.64 -22.78 -8.36
CA ALA A 84 -22.93 -21.50 -8.35
C ALA A 84 -22.38 -21.16 -6.96
N SER A 85 -21.29 -20.39 -6.92
CA SER A 85 -20.73 -19.82 -5.70
C SER A 85 -21.57 -18.66 -5.13
N GLU A 86 -22.69 -18.34 -5.76
CA GLU A 86 -23.56 -17.22 -5.42
C GLU A 86 -24.96 -17.73 -5.06
N SER A 87 -25.61 -17.02 -4.15
CA SER A 87 -27.02 -17.25 -3.85
C SER A 87 -27.89 -16.89 -5.04
N ARG A 88 -28.96 -17.60 -5.23
CA ARG A 88 -29.97 -17.28 -6.23
C ARG A 88 -31.36 -17.10 -5.60
N THR A 89 -32.18 -16.26 -6.17
CA THR A 89 -33.52 -15.95 -5.68
C THR A 89 -34.58 -16.23 -6.73
N ALA A 90 -35.76 -16.65 -6.28
CA ALA A 90 -36.95 -16.75 -7.10
C ALA A 90 -38.15 -16.18 -6.36
N THR A 91 -38.98 -15.45 -7.06
CA THR A 91 -40.26 -14.96 -6.55
C THR A 91 -41.36 -15.94 -6.96
N LEU A 92 -41.99 -16.53 -5.97
CA LEU A 92 -43.21 -17.38 -6.17
C LEU A 92 -44.43 -16.50 -6.06
N SER A 93 -45.17 -16.32 -7.15
CA SER A 93 -46.41 -15.54 -7.20
C SER A 93 -47.63 -16.44 -7.15
N PHE A 94 -48.47 -16.26 -6.15
CA PHE A 94 -49.72 -16.96 -5.93
C PHE A 94 -50.88 -16.02 -6.29
N LYS A 95 -51.74 -16.40 -7.26
CA LYS A 95 -52.83 -15.58 -7.74
C LYS A 95 -54.15 -16.32 -7.66
N SER A 96 -55.16 -15.65 -7.12
CA SER A 96 -56.55 -16.15 -7.16
C SER A 96 -57.10 -16.11 -8.58
N ALA A 97 -57.98 -17.07 -8.95
CA ALA A 97 -58.54 -17.15 -10.30
C ALA A 97 -59.47 -15.97 -10.66
N ASP A 98 -60.01 -15.31 -9.66
CA ASP A 98 -60.81 -14.10 -9.79
C ASP A 98 -59.96 -12.84 -9.97
N GLY A 99 -58.64 -12.92 -9.82
CA GLY A 99 -57.71 -11.84 -10.00
C GLY A 99 -57.61 -10.83 -8.85
N HIS A 100 -58.39 -11.02 -7.78
CA HIS A 100 -58.45 -10.04 -6.68
C HIS A 100 -57.37 -10.19 -5.64
N THR A 101 -56.72 -11.34 -5.55
CA THR A 101 -55.64 -11.56 -4.57
C THR A 101 -54.37 -12.06 -5.24
N THR A 102 -53.27 -11.40 -4.94
CA THR A 102 -51.93 -11.87 -5.29
C THR A 102 -51.05 -11.82 -4.03
N GLN A 103 -50.33 -12.92 -3.76
CA GLN A 103 -49.32 -12.98 -2.71
C GLN A 103 -48.01 -13.46 -3.29
N GLU A 104 -46.92 -12.94 -2.78
CA GLU A 104 -45.58 -13.27 -3.25
C GLU A 104 -44.77 -13.82 -2.08
N LEU A 105 -43.90 -14.76 -2.39
CA LEU A 105 -42.95 -15.36 -1.49
C LEU A 105 -41.59 -15.36 -2.15
N LEU A 106 -40.57 -14.78 -1.50
CA LEU A 106 -39.19 -14.83 -1.96
C LEU A 106 -38.55 -16.11 -1.45
N LEU A 107 -38.10 -16.94 -2.38
CA LEU A 107 -37.28 -18.13 -2.12
C LEU A 107 -35.81 -17.82 -2.44
N THR A 108 -34.94 -17.92 -1.44
CA THR A 108 -33.48 -17.74 -1.61
C THR A 108 -32.83 -19.11 -1.43
N GLN A 109 -32.05 -19.52 -2.42
CA GLN A 109 -31.19 -20.69 -2.30
C GLN A 109 -29.72 -20.25 -2.17
N GLY A 110 -29.07 -20.75 -1.11
CA GLY A 110 -27.67 -20.39 -0.80
C GLY A 110 -26.67 -20.81 -1.85
N PRO A 111 -25.43 -20.31 -1.76
CA PRO A 111 -24.34 -20.63 -2.67
C PRO A 111 -23.84 -22.05 -2.41
N ASN A 112 -23.32 -22.71 -3.44
CA ASN A 112 -22.54 -23.93 -3.26
C ASN A 112 -21.11 -23.58 -2.84
N ASN A 113 -20.82 -23.70 -1.56
CA ASN A 113 -19.47 -23.56 -1.06
C ASN A 113 -18.71 -24.90 -1.18
N ALA A 114 -18.53 -25.37 -2.41
CA ALA A 114 -17.86 -26.64 -2.69
C ALA A 114 -16.40 -26.65 -2.16
N ALA A 115 -15.73 -25.49 -2.11
CA ALA A 115 -14.40 -25.37 -1.53
C ALA A 115 -14.37 -25.65 -0.01
N ALA A 116 -15.49 -25.42 0.71
CA ALA A 116 -15.56 -25.69 2.15
C ALA A 116 -15.39 -27.17 2.49
N ASN A 117 -15.72 -28.05 1.56
CA ASN A 117 -15.65 -29.50 1.73
C ASN A 117 -14.34 -30.11 1.24
N LEU A 118 -13.42 -29.30 0.69
CA LEU A 118 -12.12 -29.79 0.28
C LEU A 118 -11.25 -30.05 1.51
N PRO A 119 -10.59 -31.22 1.57
CA PRO A 119 -9.63 -31.48 2.60
C PRO A 119 -8.46 -30.52 2.49
N GLU A 120 -7.99 -30.02 3.62
CA GLU A 120 -6.81 -29.18 3.69
C GLU A 120 -5.54 -30.02 3.51
N ASP A 121 -4.50 -29.43 2.94
CA ASP A 121 -3.19 -30.03 2.89
C ASP A 121 -2.71 -30.31 4.32
N LYS A 122 -2.08 -31.45 4.49
CA LYS A 122 -1.68 -31.91 5.81
C LYS A 122 -0.26 -31.49 6.12
N THR A 123 -0.05 -30.73 7.19
CA THR A 123 1.29 -30.45 7.70
C THR A 123 1.80 -31.65 8.52
N VAL A 124 2.99 -32.12 8.19
CA VAL A 124 3.71 -33.17 8.93
C VAL A 124 4.82 -32.53 9.75
N LYS A 125 4.94 -32.93 11.02
CA LYS A 125 5.92 -32.34 11.93
C LYS A 125 7.23 -33.14 11.92
N ALA A 126 8.35 -32.46 11.83
CA ALA A 126 9.65 -33.03 12.10
C ALA A 126 9.72 -33.52 13.57
N SER A 127 10.32 -34.67 13.80
CA SER A 127 10.50 -35.19 15.16
C SER A 127 11.53 -34.40 15.96
N VAL A 128 12.58 -33.94 15.30
CA VAL A 128 13.66 -33.14 15.87
C VAL A 128 14.10 -32.06 14.88
N VAL A 129 14.46 -30.91 15.39
CA VAL A 129 15.15 -29.85 14.62
C VAL A 129 16.41 -29.44 15.39
N THR A 130 17.52 -29.26 14.65
CA THR A 130 18.79 -28.76 15.17
C THR A 130 19.33 -27.66 14.26
N ALA A 131 20.08 -26.74 14.85
CA ALA A 131 20.81 -25.72 14.10
C ALA A 131 22.25 -25.64 14.63
N ASN A 132 23.22 -25.36 13.76
CA ASN A 132 24.62 -25.22 14.14
C ASN A 132 24.89 -23.93 14.94
N ASN A 133 23.98 -23.00 14.95
CA ASN A 133 24.03 -21.77 15.75
C ASN A 133 22.63 -21.30 16.10
N SER A 134 22.44 -20.71 17.28
CA SER A 134 21.19 -20.12 17.74
C SER A 134 21.45 -18.97 18.70
N GLN A 135 20.69 -17.91 18.59
CA GLN A 135 20.61 -16.84 19.59
C GLN A 135 19.91 -17.36 20.86
N SER A 136 20.40 -16.91 22.02
CA SER A 136 19.71 -17.19 23.29
C SER A 136 18.27 -16.65 23.24
N GLY A 137 17.29 -17.50 23.55
CA GLY A 137 15.86 -17.17 23.47
C GLY A 137 15.22 -17.39 22.09
N SER A 138 16.00 -17.70 21.04
CA SER A 138 15.52 -17.99 19.68
C SER A 138 15.99 -19.38 19.24
N ALA A 139 15.48 -20.41 19.92
CA ALA A 139 15.91 -21.78 19.74
C ALA A 139 15.46 -22.41 18.42
N ALA A 140 16.19 -23.42 17.94
CA ALA A 140 15.82 -24.16 16.73
C ALA A 140 14.41 -24.78 16.81
N SER A 141 13.93 -25.13 18.00
CA SER A 141 12.58 -25.67 18.21
C SER A 141 11.45 -24.74 17.77
N ASN A 142 11.70 -23.44 17.76
CA ASN A 142 10.71 -22.44 17.35
C ASN A 142 10.31 -22.58 15.87
N MET A 143 11.16 -23.19 15.05
CA MET A 143 10.85 -23.43 13.62
C MET A 143 9.82 -24.54 13.37
N ARG A 144 9.22 -25.12 14.41
CA ARG A 144 8.23 -26.20 14.29
C ARG A 144 7.19 -26.22 15.43
N ASP A 145 7.08 -25.13 16.17
CA ASP A 145 6.16 -25.07 17.34
C ASP A 145 4.73 -24.72 16.92
N GLY A 146 4.53 -24.16 15.74
CA GLY A 146 3.24 -23.73 15.18
C GLY A 146 2.86 -22.32 15.63
N ASP A 147 3.79 -21.57 16.19
CA ASP A 147 3.60 -20.19 16.61
C ASP A 147 4.44 -19.24 15.73
N TYR A 148 3.80 -18.59 14.77
CA TYR A 148 4.45 -17.66 13.85
C TYR A 148 4.99 -16.38 14.51
N SER A 149 4.68 -16.14 15.79
CA SER A 149 5.23 -15.04 16.57
C SER A 149 6.60 -15.35 17.18
N THR A 150 6.96 -16.63 17.28
CA THR A 150 8.28 -17.09 17.70
C THR A 150 9.16 -17.34 16.48
N PHE A 151 10.47 -17.35 16.65
CA PHE A 151 11.40 -17.67 15.57
C PHE A 151 12.75 -18.16 16.08
N TRP A 152 13.42 -18.94 15.28
CA TRP A 152 14.85 -19.20 15.41
C TRP A 152 15.66 -18.08 14.72
N HIS A 153 16.80 -17.74 15.30
CA HIS A 153 17.72 -16.74 14.75
C HIS A 153 19.17 -17.09 15.07
N THR A 154 20.09 -16.86 14.14
CA THR A 154 21.52 -16.95 14.41
C THR A 154 21.98 -15.88 15.41
N ALA A 155 23.04 -16.15 16.18
CA ALA A 155 23.51 -15.26 17.21
C ALA A 155 23.89 -13.85 16.67
N TYR A 156 23.55 -12.82 17.44
CA TYR A 156 23.83 -11.42 17.17
C TYR A 156 24.55 -10.74 18.36
N GLY A 157 24.85 -9.44 18.23
CA GLY A 157 25.60 -8.70 19.24
C GLY A 157 27.09 -9.05 19.24
N ASN A 158 27.71 -9.17 20.42
CA ASN A 158 29.15 -9.43 20.56
C ASN A 158 29.58 -10.80 20.03
N ASN A 159 28.67 -11.75 19.93
CA ASN A 159 28.91 -13.10 19.42
C ASN A 159 28.24 -13.33 18.06
N LYS A 160 28.16 -12.30 17.22
CA LYS A 160 27.51 -12.37 15.91
C LYS A 160 28.02 -13.58 15.11
N PHE A 161 27.12 -14.45 14.69
CA PHE A 161 27.37 -15.51 13.72
C PHE A 161 27.14 -14.92 12.31
N VAL A 162 28.20 -14.67 11.59
CA VAL A 162 28.14 -14.10 10.24
C VAL A 162 27.87 -15.22 9.25
N VAL A 163 26.68 -15.22 8.66
CA VAL A 163 26.26 -16.17 7.62
C VAL A 163 26.99 -15.82 6.32
N SER A 164 27.69 -16.79 5.75
CA SER A 164 28.45 -16.63 4.51
C SER A 164 28.66 -17.96 3.80
N GLU A 165 29.20 -17.94 2.60
CA GLU A 165 29.58 -19.13 1.84
C GLU A 165 30.52 -20.08 2.62
N SER A 166 31.48 -19.52 3.33
CA SER A 166 32.44 -20.29 4.14
C SER A 166 31.91 -20.66 5.53
N ASN A 167 30.83 -20.03 5.97
CA ASN A 167 30.24 -20.24 7.30
C ASN A 167 28.69 -20.23 7.22
N PRO A 168 28.09 -21.23 6.54
CA PRO A 168 26.64 -21.28 6.38
C PRO A 168 25.93 -21.58 7.69
N ALA A 169 24.75 -21.02 7.86
CA ALA A 169 23.83 -21.50 8.89
C ALA A 169 23.23 -22.84 8.43
N ILE A 170 23.39 -23.87 9.26
CA ILE A 170 22.95 -25.24 8.93
C ILE A 170 21.82 -25.63 9.85
N ILE A 171 20.66 -25.95 9.28
CA ILE A 171 19.45 -26.38 9.98
C ILE A 171 19.09 -27.78 9.50
N THR A 172 18.81 -28.70 10.45
CA THR A 172 18.45 -30.06 10.10
C THR A 172 17.16 -30.46 10.78
N PHE A 173 16.20 -30.88 10.00
CA PHE A 173 14.93 -31.47 10.42
C PHE A 173 14.99 -32.99 10.25
N SER A 174 14.69 -33.74 11.27
CA SER A 174 14.65 -35.20 11.24
C SER A 174 13.20 -35.69 11.34
N PHE A 175 12.89 -36.74 10.61
CA PHE A 175 11.54 -37.27 10.49
C PHE A 175 11.49 -38.74 11.02
N ASN A 176 10.37 -39.10 11.61
CA ASN A 176 10.09 -40.46 12.02
C ASN A 176 8.66 -40.82 11.56
N GLY A 177 8.55 -41.82 10.73
CA GLY A 177 7.25 -42.31 10.24
C GLY A 177 6.55 -41.38 9.26
N VAL A 178 7.26 -40.42 8.65
CA VAL A 178 6.73 -39.58 7.58
C VAL A 178 6.98 -40.30 6.26
N GLU A 179 5.89 -40.61 5.54
CA GLU A 179 5.95 -41.34 4.27
C GLU A 179 6.17 -40.44 3.08
N ARG A 180 5.67 -39.18 3.12
CA ARG A 180 5.65 -38.29 2.00
C ARG A 180 5.70 -36.81 2.42
N ILE A 181 6.42 -35.99 1.64
CA ILE A 181 6.38 -34.52 1.68
C ILE A 181 6.25 -34.05 0.21
N ASP A 182 5.24 -33.25 -0.08
CA ASP A 182 4.97 -32.73 -1.41
C ASP A 182 5.54 -31.33 -1.62
N TYR A 183 5.57 -30.50 -0.58
CA TYR A 183 6.16 -29.17 -0.62
C TYR A 183 6.56 -28.71 0.79
N ILE A 184 7.39 -27.67 0.83
CA ILE A 184 7.93 -27.11 2.07
C ILE A 184 7.75 -25.59 2.04
N ASN A 185 7.21 -25.02 3.11
CA ASN A 185 7.13 -23.57 3.27
C ASN A 185 8.19 -23.10 4.28
N TYR A 186 9.04 -22.21 3.84
CA TYR A 186 9.86 -21.39 4.72
C TYR A 186 9.09 -20.13 5.07
N VAL A 187 8.77 -19.93 6.34
CA VAL A 187 8.10 -18.74 6.88
C VAL A 187 9.14 -17.86 7.58
N PRO A 188 9.48 -16.70 7.04
CA PRO A 188 10.34 -15.72 7.69
C PRO A 188 9.71 -15.20 8.99
N ARG A 189 10.49 -14.48 9.79
CA ARG A 189 9.95 -13.78 10.97
C ARG A 189 8.86 -12.77 10.58
N GLN A 190 7.82 -12.67 11.44
CA GLN A 190 6.61 -11.89 11.14
C GLN A 190 6.51 -10.57 11.92
N ASP A 191 7.56 -10.14 12.60
CA ASP A 191 7.59 -8.93 13.43
C ASP A 191 7.91 -7.62 12.66
N GLY A 192 7.88 -7.67 11.34
CA GLY A 192 8.12 -6.52 10.46
C GLY A 192 9.57 -6.24 10.13
N THR A 193 10.55 -6.91 10.79
CA THR A 193 11.96 -6.81 10.43
C THR A 193 12.35 -7.87 9.41
N ARG A 194 13.44 -7.67 8.68
CA ARG A 194 13.93 -8.60 7.64
C ARG A 194 15.24 -9.29 8.02
N ASN A 195 15.88 -8.88 9.10
CA ASN A 195 17.15 -9.47 9.53
C ASN A 195 17.06 -10.99 9.64
N GLY A 196 17.82 -11.67 8.80
CA GLY A 196 17.89 -13.10 8.74
C GLY A 196 16.96 -13.77 7.71
N ASP A 197 16.16 -13.02 6.96
CA ASP A 197 15.42 -13.60 5.81
C ASP A 197 16.41 -14.36 4.92
N PHE A 198 16.08 -15.62 4.57
CA PHE A 198 16.94 -16.43 3.71
C PHE A 198 17.00 -15.83 2.31
N LYS A 199 18.23 -15.64 1.80
CA LYS A 199 18.46 -15.11 0.45
C LYS A 199 19.03 -16.17 -0.48
N ARG A 200 20.02 -16.95 -0.02
CA ARG A 200 20.53 -18.08 -0.78
C ARG A 200 20.65 -19.31 0.13
N VAL A 201 19.90 -20.35 -0.21
CA VAL A 201 19.78 -21.55 0.61
C VAL A 201 19.82 -22.80 -0.26
N GLU A 202 20.60 -23.79 0.17
CA GLU A 202 20.61 -25.12 -0.42
C GLU A 202 19.78 -26.08 0.45
N MET A 203 18.90 -26.82 -0.19
CA MET A 203 18.15 -27.91 0.45
C MET A 203 18.78 -29.25 0.10
N LEU A 204 19.07 -30.02 1.14
CA LEU A 204 19.63 -31.38 1.02
C LEU A 204 18.67 -32.37 1.69
N VAL A 205 18.49 -33.51 1.08
CA VAL A 205 17.59 -34.57 1.56
C VAL A 205 18.37 -35.86 1.78
N GLN A 206 18.10 -36.51 2.91
CA GLN A 206 18.49 -37.89 3.18
C GLN A 206 17.22 -38.73 3.33
N LEU A 207 17.08 -39.79 2.49
CA LEU A 207 15.95 -40.71 2.61
C LEU A 207 16.25 -41.85 3.59
N GLN A 208 15.22 -42.54 4.04
CA GLN A 208 15.39 -43.75 4.88
C GLN A 208 16.21 -44.79 4.11
N GLY A 209 17.18 -45.40 4.79
CA GLY A 209 18.09 -46.39 4.20
C GLY A 209 19.28 -45.78 3.40
N GLU A 210 19.35 -44.50 3.20
CA GLU A 210 20.49 -43.85 2.55
C GLU A 210 21.54 -43.37 3.56
N SER A 211 22.83 -43.43 3.17
CA SER A 211 23.95 -43.10 4.06
C SER A 211 24.36 -41.62 4.06
N GLY A 212 23.82 -40.79 3.14
CA GLY A 212 24.22 -39.41 3.00
C GLY A 212 23.12 -38.48 2.49
N TYR A 213 23.41 -37.20 2.51
CA TYR A 213 22.56 -36.16 1.93
C TYR A 213 22.80 -36.02 0.43
N LYS A 214 21.73 -35.80 -0.31
CA LYS A 214 21.76 -35.37 -1.72
C LYS A 214 21.22 -33.96 -1.82
N SER A 215 21.85 -33.13 -2.62
CA SER A 215 21.33 -31.78 -2.90
C SER A 215 20.03 -31.90 -3.70
N TYR A 216 19.01 -31.19 -3.26
CA TYR A 216 17.72 -31.11 -3.92
C TYR A 216 17.58 -29.84 -4.74
N GLY A 217 18.40 -28.83 -4.45
CA GLY A 217 18.49 -27.56 -5.17
C GLY A 217 19.00 -26.44 -4.31
N THR A 218 19.41 -25.38 -4.99
CA THR A 218 19.77 -24.11 -4.37
C THR A 218 18.76 -23.06 -4.81
N PHE A 219 18.21 -22.34 -3.85
CA PHE A 219 17.17 -21.31 -4.05
C PHE A 219 17.76 -19.95 -3.72
N VAL A 220 17.40 -18.96 -4.54
CA VAL A 220 17.76 -17.56 -4.33
C VAL A 220 16.49 -16.74 -4.19
N TRP A 221 16.30 -16.10 -3.05
CA TRP A 221 15.07 -15.40 -2.72
C TRP A 221 15.28 -13.94 -2.38
N ALA A 222 14.26 -13.12 -2.63
CA ALA A 222 14.22 -11.76 -2.12
C ALA A 222 13.92 -11.74 -0.62
N SER A 223 14.61 -10.88 0.13
CA SER A 223 14.30 -10.56 1.54
C SER A 223 13.10 -9.60 1.58
N ASN A 224 11.89 -10.15 1.62
CA ASN A 224 10.65 -9.39 1.60
C ASN A 224 9.64 -9.83 2.67
N GLY A 225 10.02 -10.78 3.55
CA GLY A 225 9.18 -11.33 4.61
C GLY A 225 8.03 -12.23 4.14
N ALA A 226 7.91 -12.46 2.84
CA ALA A 226 6.91 -13.38 2.33
C ALA A 226 7.37 -14.83 2.50
N THR A 227 6.44 -15.73 2.80
CA THR A 227 6.68 -17.17 2.81
C THR A 227 7.19 -17.63 1.45
N LYS A 228 8.18 -18.52 1.45
CA LYS A 228 8.74 -19.14 0.25
C LYS A 228 8.36 -20.62 0.23
N SER A 229 7.78 -21.08 -0.87
CA SER A 229 7.43 -22.48 -1.05
C SER A 229 8.45 -23.18 -1.94
N ILE A 230 8.98 -24.31 -1.47
CA ILE A 230 9.79 -25.22 -2.24
C ILE A 230 8.88 -26.37 -2.66
N GLU A 231 8.62 -26.51 -3.93
CA GLU A 231 7.83 -27.60 -4.50
C GLU A 231 8.75 -28.49 -5.36
N PRO A 232 9.17 -29.64 -4.83
CA PRO A 232 9.96 -30.61 -5.58
C PRO A 232 9.20 -31.11 -6.82
N SER A 233 9.92 -31.37 -7.91
CA SER A 233 9.32 -31.95 -9.12
C SER A 233 8.64 -33.31 -8.86
N GLU A 234 9.19 -34.06 -7.89
CA GLU A 234 8.60 -35.31 -7.37
C GLU A 234 8.51 -35.24 -5.85
N PRO A 235 7.48 -35.83 -5.25
CA PRO A 235 7.36 -35.91 -3.80
C PRO A 235 8.59 -36.52 -3.14
N ILE A 236 8.98 -36.02 -2.00
CA ILE A 236 10.04 -36.61 -1.17
C ILE A 236 9.41 -37.78 -0.40
N LEU A 237 9.75 -39.00 -0.77
CA LEU A 237 9.21 -40.19 -0.16
C LEU A 237 10.13 -40.70 0.96
N ASN A 238 9.55 -41.08 2.09
CA ASN A 238 10.23 -41.63 3.24
C ASN A 238 11.48 -40.83 3.66
N PRO A 239 11.34 -39.51 3.91
CA PRO A 239 12.46 -38.70 4.39
C PRO A 239 12.98 -39.19 5.73
N LYS A 240 14.30 -39.28 5.88
CA LYS A 240 14.98 -39.45 7.16
C LYS A 240 15.28 -38.06 7.75
N SER A 241 15.84 -37.19 6.94
CA SER A 241 16.12 -35.81 7.33
C SER A 241 16.20 -34.88 6.13
N ILE A 242 15.85 -33.61 6.37
CA ILE A 242 16.03 -32.52 5.40
C ILE A 242 16.91 -31.47 6.08
N GLN A 243 17.93 -31.03 5.35
CA GLN A 243 18.88 -30.04 5.83
C GLN A 243 18.87 -28.82 4.92
N PHE A 244 18.84 -27.65 5.52
CA PHE A 244 18.99 -26.37 4.84
C PHE A 244 20.32 -25.76 5.21
N LYS A 245 21.12 -25.37 4.20
CA LYS A 245 22.34 -24.58 4.35
C LYS A 245 22.09 -23.19 3.82
N VAL A 246 22.01 -22.22 4.70
CA VAL A 246 21.81 -20.82 4.35
C VAL A 246 23.18 -20.19 4.17
N TYR A 247 23.52 -19.85 2.94
CA TYR A 247 24.79 -19.24 2.57
C TYR A 247 24.73 -17.71 2.58
N GLU A 248 23.52 -17.16 2.42
CA GLU A 248 23.28 -15.73 2.45
C GLU A 248 21.92 -15.45 3.10
N GLY A 249 21.90 -14.49 4.02
CA GLY A 249 20.67 -14.01 4.66
C GLY A 249 20.73 -12.50 4.88
N ASP A 250 19.61 -11.90 5.12
CA ASP A 250 19.54 -10.45 5.30
C ASP A 250 20.35 -10.00 6.53
N GLY A 251 21.17 -8.96 6.39
CA GLY A 251 22.05 -8.47 7.44
C GLY A 251 23.13 -9.46 7.87
N ASP A 252 23.46 -10.47 7.05
CA ASP A 252 24.38 -11.59 7.35
C ASP A 252 23.89 -12.49 8.49
N PHE A 253 22.59 -12.61 8.67
CA PHE A 253 21.95 -13.51 9.63
C PHE A 253 21.14 -14.60 8.93
N ALA A 254 20.64 -15.56 9.68
CA ALA A 254 19.59 -16.47 9.26
C ALA A 254 18.50 -16.54 10.33
N CYS A 255 17.24 -16.48 9.93
CA CYS A 255 16.07 -16.49 10.79
C CYS A 255 14.92 -17.25 10.13
N CYS A 256 14.15 -17.98 10.93
CA CYS A 256 12.98 -18.73 10.46
C CYS A 256 11.94 -18.79 11.58
N ALA A 257 10.71 -18.35 11.31
CA ALA A 257 9.61 -18.53 12.24
C ALA A 257 9.12 -19.97 12.19
N GLU A 258 8.70 -20.45 11.01
CA GLU A 258 8.25 -21.82 10.84
C GLU A 258 8.84 -22.45 9.57
N MET A 259 9.09 -23.75 9.63
CA MET A 259 9.39 -24.57 8.46
C MET A 259 8.34 -25.67 8.38
N GLU A 260 7.39 -25.48 7.46
CA GLU A 260 6.25 -26.38 7.29
C GLU A 260 6.54 -27.43 6.22
N PHE A 261 6.32 -28.67 6.57
CA PHE A 261 6.44 -29.81 5.65
C PHE A 261 5.04 -30.31 5.33
N CYS A 262 4.63 -30.23 4.07
CA CYS A 262 3.24 -30.41 3.67
C CYS A 262 3.03 -31.60 2.74
N VAL A 263 1.90 -32.28 2.95
CA VAL A 263 1.39 -33.33 2.08
C VAL A 263 0.11 -32.82 1.43
N LYS A 264 0.08 -32.80 0.09
CA LYS A 264 -1.11 -32.40 -0.67
C LYS A 264 -2.23 -33.40 -0.43
N SER A 265 -3.37 -32.89 -0.05
CA SER A 265 -4.60 -33.66 0.13
C SER A 265 -5.26 -34.05 -1.20
N GLN A 266 -4.88 -33.36 -2.27
CA GLN A 266 -5.50 -33.45 -3.59
C GLN A 266 -4.50 -34.02 -4.61
N GLY A 267 -4.64 -35.28 -4.93
CA GLY A 267 -4.14 -35.90 -6.16
C GLY A 267 -5.34 -36.55 -6.82
N ASN A 268 -6.06 -35.81 -7.70
CA ASN A 268 -7.32 -36.33 -8.18
C ASN A 268 -7.37 -36.30 -9.71
N ALA A 269 -7.45 -37.49 -10.32
CA ALA A 269 -7.66 -37.67 -11.75
C ALA A 269 -8.93 -36.98 -12.29
N GLU A 270 -9.88 -36.61 -11.42
CA GLU A 270 -11.09 -35.90 -11.85
C GLU A 270 -10.83 -34.52 -12.44
N TYR A 271 -9.71 -33.87 -12.11
CA TYR A 271 -9.32 -32.60 -12.77
C TYR A 271 -8.94 -32.77 -14.25
N ASP A 272 -8.69 -34.02 -14.70
CA ASP A 272 -8.39 -34.32 -16.11
C ASP A 272 -9.56 -34.09 -17.06
N ILE A 273 -10.77 -33.84 -16.57
CA ILE A 273 -11.91 -33.44 -17.38
C ILE A 273 -11.78 -32.04 -17.99
N PHE A 274 -10.94 -31.19 -17.44
CA PHE A 274 -10.69 -29.83 -17.97
C PHE A 274 -9.69 -29.87 -19.13
N SER A 275 -9.83 -28.92 -20.05
CA SER A 275 -9.03 -28.85 -21.27
C SER A 275 -7.68 -28.17 -21.07
N ASP A 276 -7.52 -27.43 -19.96
CA ASP A 276 -6.32 -26.67 -19.63
C ASP A 276 -5.93 -26.87 -18.18
N ASP A 277 -4.71 -26.47 -17.83
CA ASP A 277 -4.12 -26.64 -16.51
C ASP A 277 -4.60 -25.62 -15.46
N LEU A 278 -5.35 -24.59 -15.88
CA LEU A 278 -6.04 -23.65 -15.01
C LEU A 278 -7.48 -24.05 -14.72
N TYR A 279 -7.99 -25.08 -15.39
CA TYR A 279 -9.37 -25.55 -15.27
C TYR A 279 -10.39 -24.50 -15.74
N THR A 280 -10.12 -23.81 -16.84
CA THR A 280 -10.98 -22.73 -17.34
C THR A 280 -12.03 -23.20 -18.35
N ALA A 281 -11.92 -24.40 -18.87
CA ALA A 281 -12.88 -24.96 -19.80
C ALA A 281 -13.00 -26.48 -19.65
N LEU A 282 -14.21 -26.98 -19.81
CA LEU A 282 -14.49 -28.41 -19.83
C LEU A 282 -14.07 -29.02 -21.19
N LYS A 283 -13.50 -30.22 -21.21
CA LYS A 283 -13.27 -30.97 -22.45
C LYS A 283 -14.61 -31.28 -23.13
N PRO A 284 -14.67 -31.28 -24.45
CA PRO A 284 -15.91 -31.57 -25.17
C PRO A 284 -16.36 -33.03 -24.97
N GLY A 285 -17.66 -33.23 -24.97
CA GLY A 285 -18.29 -34.55 -24.95
C GLY A 285 -18.78 -35.04 -23.59
N PHE A 286 -18.49 -34.34 -22.51
CA PHE A 286 -19.09 -34.63 -21.20
C PHE A 286 -20.58 -34.29 -21.18
N THR A 287 -21.36 -35.17 -20.55
CA THR A 287 -22.78 -35.01 -20.30
C THR A 287 -23.08 -34.83 -18.83
N GLN A 288 -24.29 -34.44 -18.50
CA GLN A 288 -24.75 -34.35 -17.10
C GLN A 288 -24.49 -35.69 -16.36
N ALA A 289 -24.84 -36.81 -17.00
CA ALA A 289 -24.66 -38.14 -16.39
C ALA A 289 -23.20 -38.51 -16.10
N ASP A 290 -22.27 -38.01 -16.91
CA ASP A 290 -20.83 -38.21 -16.66
C ASP A 290 -20.38 -37.39 -15.44
N LEU A 291 -20.89 -36.16 -15.31
CA LEU A 291 -20.57 -35.28 -14.20
C LEU A 291 -21.21 -35.73 -12.88
N ASP A 292 -22.36 -36.43 -12.92
CA ASP A 292 -22.99 -37.02 -11.74
C ASP A 292 -22.13 -38.09 -11.06
N LEU A 293 -21.21 -38.70 -11.80
CA LEU A 293 -20.30 -39.72 -11.30
C LEU A 293 -19.05 -39.11 -10.57
N LEU A 294 -18.83 -37.82 -10.67
CA LEU A 294 -17.69 -37.16 -10.03
C LEU A 294 -17.89 -37.13 -8.50
N THR A 295 -16.81 -37.42 -7.79
CA THR A 295 -16.82 -37.47 -6.32
C THR A 295 -16.24 -36.22 -5.68
N ASN A 296 -15.43 -35.44 -6.43
CA ASN A 296 -14.87 -34.19 -5.97
C ASN A 296 -15.92 -33.06 -6.14
N PRO A 297 -16.44 -32.50 -5.04
CA PRO A 297 -17.52 -31.51 -5.11
C PRO A 297 -17.10 -30.22 -5.83
N LEU A 298 -15.82 -29.85 -5.78
CA LEU A 298 -15.33 -28.65 -6.48
C LEU A 298 -15.31 -28.89 -7.99
N VAL A 299 -14.77 -30.02 -8.42
CA VAL A 299 -14.69 -30.39 -9.83
C VAL A 299 -16.11 -30.52 -10.40
N GLN A 300 -16.97 -31.22 -9.70
CA GLN A 300 -18.38 -31.41 -10.10
C GLN A 300 -19.10 -30.06 -10.24
N SER A 301 -19.01 -29.17 -9.23
CA SER A 301 -19.65 -27.87 -9.25
C SER A 301 -19.14 -27.01 -10.42
N LEU A 302 -17.83 -26.95 -10.63
CA LEU A 302 -17.22 -26.18 -11.70
C LEU A 302 -17.64 -26.72 -13.09
N ALA A 303 -17.59 -28.04 -13.27
CA ALA A 303 -17.94 -28.69 -14.51
C ALA A 303 -19.43 -28.50 -14.87
N TYR A 304 -20.34 -28.57 -13.90
CA TYR A 304 -21.76 -28.29 -14.12
C TYR A 304 -22.01 -26.87 -14.59
N GLN A 305 -21.37 -25.88 -13.93
CA GLN A 305 -21.51 -24.48 -14.32
C GLN A 305 -21.01 -24.25 -15.77
N MET A 306 -19.90 -24.90 -16.15
CA MET A 306 -19.34 -24.81 -17.50
C MET A 306 -20.25 -25.52 -18.52
N LEU A 307 -20.76 -26.72 -18.22
CA LEU A 307 -21.67 -27.46 -19.08
C LEU A 307 -22.96 -26.68 -19.37
N ASN A 308 -23.47 -25.97 -18.36
CA ASN A 308 -24.70 -25.19 -18.47
C ASN A 308 -24.44 -23.73 -18.96
N GLY A 309 -23.20 -23.36 -19.26
CA GLY A 309 -22.85 -22.02 -19.73
C GLY A 309 -23.08 -20.90 -18.70
N THR A 310 -23.14 -21.24 -17.39
CA THR A 310 -23.34 -20.29 -16.30
C THR A 310 -22.04 -19.84 -15.65
N TYR A 311 -20.90 -20.45 -16.02
CA TYR A 311 -19.58 -20.06 -15.55
C TYR A 311 -18.91 -19.10 -16.51
N SER A 312 -18.46 -17.96 -16.01
CA SER A 312 -17.63 -17.02 -16.74
C SER A 312 -16.23 -16.97 -16.16
N THR A 313 -15.21 -17.05 -17.02
CA THR A 313 -13.80 -16.86 -16.65
C THR A 313 -13.38 -15.40 -16.59
N ALA A 314 -14.24 -14.47 -17.01
CA ALA A 314 -13.99 -13.05 -16.94
C ALA A 314 -13.70 -12.63 -15.47
N TYR A 315 -12.61 -11.91 -15.25
CA TYR A 315 -12.05 -11.56 -13.93
C TYR A 315 -11.53 -12.75 -13.12
N ARG A 316 -12.06 -13.97 -13.32
CA ARG A 316 -11.66 -15.15 -12.55
C ARG A 316 -10.32 -15.71 -12.99
N ALA A 317 -10.06 -15.75 -14.30
CA ALA A 317 -8.83 -16.27 -14.86
C ALA A 317 -8.05 -15.17 -15.59
N ALA A 318 -6.82 -14.92 -15.13
CA ALA A 318 -5.97 -13.88 -15.70
C ALA A 318 -4.47 -14.20 -15.51
N SER A 319 -3.65 -13.50 -16.28
CA SER A 319 -2.19 -13.46 -16.10
C SER A 319 -1.78 -12.19 -15.38
N TYR A 320 -0.84 -12.29 -14.46
CA TYR A 320 -0.33 -11.19 -13.65
C TYR A 320 1.16 -11.03 -13.88
N GLU A 321 1.55 -9.83 -14.34
CA GLU A 321 2.94 -9.47 -14.60
C GLU A 321 3.71 -9.31 -13.29
N CYS A 322 5.01 -9.59 -13.35
CA CYS A 322 5.92 -9.28 -12.27
C CYS A 322 6.27 -7.80 -12.28
N HIS A 323 6.23 -7.16 -11.12
CA HIS A 323 6.71 -5.79 -10.93
C HIS A 323 7.95 -5.77 -10.06
N ASN A 324 8.78 -4.75 -10.18
CA ASN A 324 9.79 -4.49 -9.17
C ASN A 324 9.11 -4.13 -7.84
N SER A 325 9.67 -4.60 -6.73
CA SER A 325 9.00 -4.44 -5.44
C SER A 325 8.87 -2.97 -5.03
N PRO A 326 7.83 -2.60 -4.26
CA PRO A 326 7.73 -1.25 -3.68
C PRO A 326 8.97 -0.85 -2.88
N GLN A 327 9.61 -1.80 -2.18
CA GLN A 327 10.86 -1.58 -1.45
C GLN A 327 12.03 -1.28 -2.38
N TYR A 328 12.11 -1.94 -3.55
CA TYR A 328 13.14 -1.63 -4.55
C TYR A 328 13.07 -0.16 -4.96
N TYR A 329 11.88 0.38 -5.26
CA TYR A 329 11.71 1.78 -5.63
C TYR A 329 11.95 2.75 -4.47
N SER A 330 11.49 2.41 -3.26
CA SER A 330 11.79 3.17 -2.05
C SER A 330 13.30 3.38 -1.85
N ASN A 331 14.07 2.33 -2.07
CA ASN A 331 15.54 2.39 -2.03
C ASN A 331 16.13 3.19 -3.21
N LEU A 332 15.62 2.94 -4.43
CA LEU A 332 16.07 3.63 -5.64
C LEU A 332 15.88 5.15 -5.56
N TRP A 333 14.81 5.59 -4.90
CA TRP A 333 14.49 7.01 -4.72
C TRP A 333 15.11 7.63 -3.47
N ASN A 334 15.80 6.87 -2.66
CA ASN A 334 16.30 7.30 -1.35
C ASN A 334 15.16 7.87 -0.45
N ALA A 335 14.02 7.21 -0.48
CA ALA A 335 12.81 7.58 0.26
C ALA A 335 12.33 6.40 1.14
N PRO A 336 13.05 6.05 2.21
CA PRO A 336 12.73 4.89 3.04
C PRO A 336 11.31 4.94 3.59
N GLY A 337 10.59 3.81 3.46
CA GLY A 337 9.20 3.69 3.93
C GLY A 337 8.16 4.39 3.06
N LYS A 338 8.53 4.88 1.87
CA LYS A 338 7.62 5.44 0.89
C LYS A 338 7.41 4.42 -0.23
N TYR A 339 6.20 3.90 -0.33
CA TYR A 339 5.89 2.78 -1.21
C TYR A 339 4.83 3.15 -2.24
N TYR A 340 5.05 2.75 -3.48
CA TYR A 340 4.00 2.68 -4.49
C TYR A 340 3.19 1.39 -4.29
N ASP A 341 2.35 1.07 -5.24
CA ASP A 341 1.33 0.04 -5.17
C ASP A 341 1.83 -1.31 -4.61
N GLN A 342 1.36 -1.67 -3.44
CA GLN A 342 1.65 -2.94 -2.76
C GLN A 342 0.66 -4.05 -3.10
N ILE A 343 -0.29 -3.77 -4.01
CA ILE A 343 -1.37 -4.65 -4.44
C ILE A 343 -1.61 -4.54 -5.95
N ALA A 344 -0.54 -4.48 -6.74
CA ALA A 344 -0.57 -4.12 -8.15
C ALA A 344 -1.42 -5.07 -9.04
N GLY A 345 -1.56 -6.34 -8.65
CA GLY A 345 -2.32 -7.33 -9.42
C GLY A 345 -3.81 -7.32 -9.06
N VAL A 346 -4.54 -6.34 -9.56
CA VAL A 346 -5.99 -6.20 -9.37
C VAL A 346 -6.74 -7.35 -10.03
N THR A 347 -7.59 -8.04 -9.28
CA THR A 347 -8.34 -9.19 -9.79
C THR A 347 -9.80 -8.86 -10.11
N GLY A 348 -10.41 -7.93 -9.38
CA GLY A 348 -11.85 -7.69 -9.44
C GLY A 348 -12.67 -8.79 -8.76
N ILE A 349 -12.04 -9.60 -7.90
CA ILE A 349 -12.72 -10.67 -7.15
C ILE A 349 -12.98 -10.21 -5.72
N HIS A 350 -14.23 -10.32 -5.31
CA HIS A 350 -14.71 -10.13 -3.96
C HIS A 350 -14.63 -11.46 -3.21
N ILE A 351 -14.01 -11.46 -2.04
CA ILE A 351 -13.78 -12.62 -1.18
C ILE A 351 -14.58 -12.44 0.10
N GLU A 352 -15.49 -13.34 0.36
CA GLU A 352 -16.25 -13.44 1.62
C GLU A 352 -15.56 -14.40 2.59
N LYS A 353 -15.96 -14.37 3.85
CA LYS A 353 -15.50 -15.31 4.87
C LYS A 353 -15.77 -16.75 4.45
N GLY A 354 -14.74 -17.59 4.50
CA GLY A 354 -14.83 -18.99 4.13
C GLY A 354 -13.63 -19.50 3.33
N LYS A 355 -13.76 -20.72 2.79
CA LYS A 355 -12.73 -21.34 1.97
C LYS A 355 -12.90 -20.98 0.49
N HIS A 356 -11.80 -20.65 -0.14
CA HIS A 356 -11.75 -20.32 -1.56
C HIS A 356 -10.70 -21.16 -2.27
N ALA A 357 -11.02 -21.63 -3.47
CA ALA A 357 -10.17 -22.46 -4.30
C ALA A 357 -9.57 -21.61 -5.44
N ILE A 358 -8.25 -21.60 -5.52
CA ILE A 358 -7.49 -20.78 -6.46
C ILE A 358 -6.43 -21.66 -7.13
N VAL A 359 -6.42 -21.71 -8.45
CA VAL A 359 -5.37 -22.39 -9.22
C VAL A 359 -4.33 -21.37 -9.65
N VAL A 360 -3.06 -21.69 -9.44
CA VAL A 360 -1.93 -20.85 -9.85
C VAL A 360 -0.96 -21.66 -10.67
N ARG A 361 -0.38 -21.06 -11.70
CA ARG A 361 0.65 -21.65 -12.56
C ARG A 361 1.77 -20.67 -12.81
N ASP A 362 2.92 -21.24 -13.15
CA ASP A 362 4.09 -20.53 -13.65
C ASP A 362 4.81 -19.67 -12.59
N ILE A 363 4.64 -19.95 -11.28
CA ILE A 363 5.46 -19.32 -10.25
C ILE A 363 6.89 -19.90 -10.40
N PRO A 364 7.91 -19.04 -10.67
CA PRO A 364 9.29 -19.48 -10.69
C PRO A 364 9.76 -19.97 -9.32
N ALA A 365 10.67 -20.95 -9.30
CA ALA A 365 11.14 -21.55 -8.04
C ALA A 365 11.87 -20.57 -7.12
N ASP A 366 12.42 -19.48 -7.65
CA ASP A 366 13.12 -18.42 -6.91
C ASP A 366 12.20 -17.26 -6.53
N MET A 367 10.91 -17.33 -6.81
CA MET A 367 9.94 -16.27 -6.58
C MET A 367 8.82 -16.69 -5.63
N SER A 368 8.12 -15.73 -5.10
CA SER A 368 6.90 -15.93 -4.32
C SER A 368 5.76 -15.10 -4.87
N VAL A 369 4.56 -15.64 -4.76
CA VAL A 369 3.31 -14.94 -5.09
C VAL A 369 2.43 -14.93 -3.85
N THR A 370 1.93 -13.77 -3.50
CA THR A 370 1.05 -13.58 -2.35
C THR A 370 -0.31 -13.11 -2.82
N LEU A 371 -1.36 -13.75 -2.35
CA LEU A 371 -2.71 -13.20 -2.43
C LEU A 371 -2.95 -12.30 -1.23
N LYS A 372 -3.30 -11.05 -1.47
CA LYS A 372 -3.81 -10.13 -0.43
C LYS A 372 -5.30 -9.97 -0.59
N VAL A 373 -6.03 -10.13 0.50
CA VAL A 373 -7.45 -9.78 0.58
C VAL A 373 -7.57 -8.54 1.44
N VAL A 374 -8.01 -7.45 0.85
CA VAL A 374 -8.05 -6.14 1.50
C VAL A 374 -9.50 -5.72 1.74
N ALA A 375 -9.88 -5.61 3.00
CA ALA A 375 -11.19 -5.13 3.43
C ALA A 375 -11.17 -3.59 3.47
N TRP A 376 -11.49 -2.96 2.35
CA TRP A 376 -11.44 -1.51 2.18
C TRP A 376 -12.50 -0.76 2.97
N TYR A 377 -13.68 -1.32 3.05
CA TYR A 377 -14.77 -0.73 3.79
C TYR A 377 -15.07 -1.54 5.03
N VAL A 378 -14.95 -0.87 6.14
CA VAL A 378 -15.46 -1.36 7.40
C VAL A 378 -16.30 -0.22 7.94
N GLY A 379 -17.62 -0.32 7.74
CA GLY A 379 -18.55 0.77 7.94
C GLY A 379 -18.46 1.47 9.30
N LYS A 380 -19.24 2.50 9.45
CA LYS A 380 -19.32 3.42 10.58
C LYS A 380 -19.34 2.76 11.97
N ASP A 381 -19.75 1.49 12.03
CA ASP A 381 -20.02 0.77 13.28
C ASP A 381 -19.01 -0.37 13.58
N GLY A 382 -17.95 -0.55 12.83
CA GLY A 382 -17.02 -1.66 13.03
C GLY A 382 -15.68 -1.54 12.34
N GLY A 383 -15.42 -0.41 11.72
CA GLY A 383 -14.26 -0.24 10.91
C GLY A 383 -13.01 0.09 11.69
N ASN A 384 -12.19 -0.87 11.86
CA ASN A 384 -10.83 -0.67 12.26
C ASN A 384 -9.95 -0.48 11.02
N PHE A 385 -9.93 0.75 10.52
CA PHE A 385 -8.74 1.22 9.87
C PHE A 385 -7.73 1.49 11.01
N ASP A 386 -6.87 0.54 11.30
CA ASP A 386 -5.78 0.78 12.24
C ASP A 386 -4.89 1.89 11.68
N GLY A 387 -4.94 3.07 12.32
CA GLY A 387 -4.23 4.24 11.84
C GLY A 387 -4.62 4.71 10.42
N GLY A 388 -5.84 4.40 9.94
CA GLY A 388 -6.32 4.80 8.61
C GLY A 388 -6.02 3.81 7.48
N ASN A 389 -5.35 2.69 7.75
CA ASN A 389 -5.08 1.64 6.75
C ASN A 389 -6.19 0.57 6.77
N PRO A 390 -6.54 -0.01 5.60
CA PRO A 390 -7.50 -1.10 5.53
C PRO A 390 -6.92 -2.39 6.13
N ASN A 391 -7.80 -3.26 6.65
CA ASN A 391 -7.39 -4.57 7.10
C ASN A 391 -6.98 -5.45 5.92
N THR A 392 -5.86 -6.13 6.06
CA THR A 392 -5.30 -6.99 5.01
C THR A 392 -5.03 -8.38 5.57
N THR A 393 -5.51 -9.39 4.85
CA THR A 393 -5.16 -10.80 5.09
C THR A 393 -4.31 -11.30 3.93
N GLU A 394 -3.21 -11.97 4.24
CA GLU A 394 -2.26 -12.45 3.24
C GLU A 394 -2.21 -13.97 3.20
N PHE A 395 -2.11 -14.52 1.99
CA PHE A 395 -1.95 -15.95 1.75
C PHE A 395 -0.82 -16.17 0.74
N SER A 396 0.15 -17.00 1.10
CA SER A 396 1.15 -17.46 0.13
C SER A 396 0.52 -18.45 -0.84
N LEU A 397 0.75 -18.22 -2.13
CA LEU A 397 0.28 -19.08 -3.19
C LEU A 397 1.42 -19.95 -3.75
N ARG A 398 1.08 -21.16 -4.12
CA ARG A 398 1.98 -22.13 -4.79
C ARG A 398 1.41 -22.57 -6.13
N ASN A 399 2.23 -23.14 -6.99
CA ASN A 399 1.75 -23.77 -8.22
C ASN A 399 0.76 -24.89 -7.89
N GLY A 400 -0.32 -24.97 -8.64
CA GLY A 400 -1.42 -25.90 -8.43
C GLY A 400 -2.64 -25.30 -7.76
N LEU A 401 -3.48 -26.15 -7.20
CA LEU A 401 -4.66 -25.77 -6.45
C LEU A 401 -4.26 -25.31 -5.05
N ASN A 402 -4.68 -24.13 -4.68
CA ASN A 402 -4.62 -23.56 -3.34
C ASN A 402 -6.03 -23.45 -2.76
N VAL A 403 -6.22 -23.90 -1.54
CA VAL A 403 -7.44 -23.69 -0.78
C VAL A 403 -7.10 -22.74 0.37
N ILE A 404 -7.54 -21.50 0.27
CA ILE A 404 -7.36 -20.51 1.33
C ILE A 404 -8.58 -20.49 2.24
N ASN A 405 -8.39 -20.13 3.52
CA ASN A 405 -9.48 -19.95 4.47
C ASN A 405 -9.47 -18.49 4.96
N TYR A 406 -10.31 -17.66 4.38
CA TYR A 406 -10.48 -16.27 4.79
C TYR A 406 -11.40 -16.20 6.00
N THR A 407 -10.86 -15.79 7.14
CA THR A 407 -11.55 -15.84 8.43
C THR A 407 -12.03 -14.49 8.94
N TYR A 408 -11.65 -13.39 8.28
CA TYR A 408 -12.08 -12.06 8.68
C TYR A 408 -13.58 -11.88 8.41
N ASP A 409 -14.29 -11.20 9.30
CA ASP A 409 -15.75 -11.07 9.22
C ASP A 409 -16.22 -10.12 8.11
N TRP A 410 -15.35 -9.26 7.62
CA TRP A 410 -15.65 -8.32 6.54
C TRP A 410 -15.08 -8.81 5.22
N PRO A 411 -15.88 -8.78 4.15
CA PRO A 411 -15.39 -9.18 2.85
C PRO A 411 -14.34 -8.21 2.31
N GLY A 412 -13.46 -8.69 1.44
CA GLY A 412 -12.42 -7.89 0.83
C GLY A 412 -12.30 -8.08 -0.67
N LEU A 413 -11.54 -7.21 -1.31
CA LEU A 413 -11.10 -7.37 -2.69
C LEU A 413 -9.77 -8.12 -2.73
N ALA A 414 -9.62 -9.01 -3.69
CA ALA A 414 -8.46 -9.86 -3.87
C ALA A 414 -7.41 -9.24 -4.79
N TYR A 415 -6.14 -9.38 -4.45
CA TYR A 415 -5.02 -8.86 -5.22
C TYR A 415 -3.89 -9.88 -5.31
N ILE A 416 -3.32 -10.05 -6.49
CA ILE A 416 -2.14 -10.90 -6.71
C ILE A 416 -0.89 -10.05 -6.60
N CYS A 417 -0.06 -10.32 -5.61
CA CYS A 417 1.20 -9.63 -5.36
C CYS A 417 2.36 -10.48 -5.87
N TYR A 418 2.93 -10.07 -7.00
CA TYR A 418 4.06 -10.74 -7.64
C TYR A 418 5.16 -9.73 -7.90
N TYR A 419 6.20 -9.73 -7.04
CA TYR A 419 7.23 -8.70 -7.01
C TYR A 419 8.63 -9.28 -7.02
N ASP A 420 9.51 -8.70 -7.86
CA ASP A 420 10.96 -8.92 -7.82
C ASP A 420 11.64 -7.86 -6.95
N GLY A 421 12.41 -8.30 -5.96
CA GLY A 421 13.12 -7.40 -5.03
C GLY A 421 14.44 -6.84 -5.57
N ASN A 422 14.91 -7.34 -6.72
CA ASN A 422 16.26 -7.08 -7.24
C ASN A 422 16.29 -6.19 -8.49
N GLY A 423 15.16 -5.69 -8.95
CA GLY A 423 15.08 -4.85 -10.14
C GLY A 423 15.03 -5.63 -11.46
N ASN A 424 14.65 -6.91 -11.44
CA ASN A 424 14.65 -7.78 -12.60
C ASN A 424 13.23 -8.19 -13.06
N SER A 425 12.20 -7.43 -12.69
CA SER A 425 10.80 -7.75 -13.01
C SER A 425 10.58 -8.02 -14.49
N SER A 426 11.19 -7.22 -15.37
CA SER A 426 11.04 -7.34 -16.82
C SER A 426 11.57 -8.66 -17.43
N SER A 427 12.37 -9.41 -16.68
CA SER A 427 12.88 -10.73 -17.10
C SER A 427 12.01 -11.89 -16.64
N ARG A 428 10.96 -11.62 -15.83
CA ARG A 428 10.07 -12.62 -15.26
C ARG A 428 8.86 -12.86 -16.15
N ALA A 429 8.51 -14.13 -16.34
CA ALA A 429 7.26 -14.46 -16.98
C ALA A 429 6.07 -14.17 -16.07
N PRO A 430 4.90 -13.83 -16.62
CA PRO A 430 3.68 -13.66 -15.84
C PRO A 430 3.26 -14.95 -15.14
N VAL A 431 2.62 -14.83 -13.98
CA VAL A 431 1.95 -15.96 -13.34
C VAL A 431 0.49 -16.00 -13.78
N ARG A 432 -0.06 -17.21 -13.96
CA ARG A 432 -1.45 -17.42 -14.34
C ARG A 432 -2.26 -17.85 -13.11
N VAL A 433 -3.40 -17.21 -12.92
CA VAL A 433 -4.25 -17.45 -11.74
C VAL A 433 -5.69 -17.63 -12.17
N HIS A 434 -6.40 -18.60 -11.56
CA HIS A 434 -7.82 -18.80 -11.73
C HIS A 434 -8.51 -18.93 -10.35
N PHE A 435 -9.37 -17.98 -10.03
CA PHE A 435 -10.27 -18.05 -8.87
C PHE A 435 -11.49 -18.91 -9.22
N ILE A 436 -11.50 -20.16 -8.78
CA ILE A 436 -12.60 -21.08 -9.09
C ILE A 436 -13.91 -20.60 -8.47
N ASN A 437 -13.85 -20.13 -7.23
CA ASN A 437 -14.98 -19.49 -6.56
C ASN A 437 -14.58 -18.10 -6.01
N GLY A 438 -15.53 -17.37 -5.47
CA GLY A 438 -15.45 -15.95 -5.15
C GLY A 438 -16.41 -15.19 -6.04
N VAL A 439 -16.82 -14.02 -5.66
CA VAL A 439 -17.81 -13.24 -6.40
C VAL A 439 -17.12 -12.23 -7.29
N VAL A 440 -17.56 -12.11 -8.54
CA VAL A 440 -17.03 -11.11 -9.45
C VAL A 440 -17.57 -9.73 -9.08
N ASN A 441 -16.70 -8.81 -8.69
CA ASN A 441 -16.99 -7.39 -8.48
C ASN A 441 -16.63 -6.57 -9.73
N GLY A 442 -15.61 -7.01 -10.47
CA GLY A 442 -15.00 -6.25 -11.54
C GLY A 442 -14.14 -5.11 -11.04
N TYR A 443 -13.55 -4.38 -11.96
CA TYR A 443 -12.77 -3.15 -11.72
C TYR A 443 -12.82 -2.24 -12.95
N LEU A 444 -12.57 -0.96 -12.74
CA LEU A 444 -12.55 0.04 -13.82
C LEU A 444 -11.13 0.15 -14.38
N SER A 445 -11.00 0.13 -15.71
CA SER A 445 -9.71 0.21 -16.40
C SER A 445 -9.84 0.86 -17.77
N ARG A 446 -8.72 1.32 -18.31
CA ARG A 446 -8.67 2.11 -19.55
C ARG A 446 -9.12 1.37 -20.80
N ASP A 447 -9.11 0.04 -20.80
CA ASP A 447 -9.59 -0.82 -21.89
C ASP A 447 -11.11 -0.85 -22.02
N LYS A 448 -11.86 -0.43 -20.96
CA LYS A 448 -13.31 -0.39 -20.93
C LYS A 448 -13.87 0.96 -21.36
N SER A 449 -15.05 0.96 -21.91
CA SER A 449 -15.83 2.18 -22.18
C SER A 449 -16.39 2.77 -20.88
N ASN A 450 -16.77 4.05 -20.92
CA ASN A 450 -17.44 4.68 -19.77
C ASN A 450 -18.78 4.03 -19.41
N ASP A 451 -19.51 3.51 -20.39
CA ASP A 451 -20.81 2.84 -20.18
C ASP A 451 -20.63 1.48 -19.50
N GLU A 452 -19.66 0.66 -19.97
CA GLU A 452 -19.31 -0.61 -19.29
C GLU A 452 -18.87 -0.37 -17.85
N MET A 453 -18.04 0.64 -17.61
CA MET A 453 -17.58 0.99 -16.27
C MET A 453 -18.72 1.49 -15.39
N HIS A 454 -19.69 2.20 -15.97
CA HIS A 454 -20.86 2.67 -15.23
C HIS A 454 -21.76 1.50 -14.80
N GLU A 455 -21.96 0.54 -15.69
CA GLU A 455 -22.68 -0.71 -15.39
C GLU A 455 -21.97 -1.51 -14.28
N LEU A 456 -20.64 -1.62 -14.34
CA LEU A 456 -19.88 -2.27 -13.26
C LEU A 456 -20.08 -1.57 -11.90
N THR A 457 -20.12 -0.24 -11.86
CA THR A 457 -20.35 0.48 -10.60
C THR A 457 -21.78 0.34 -10.08
N GLU A 458 -22.76 0.18 -10.97
CA GLU A 458 -24.15 -0.07 -10.60
C GLU A 458 -24.34 -1.47 -10.02
N ASN A 459 -23.67 -2.48 -10.59
CA ASN A 459 -23.77 -3.88 -10.22
C ASN A 459 -22.70 -4.33 -9.22
N ALA A 460 -21.95 -3.40 -8.65
CA ALA A 460 -20.87 -3.71 -7.73
C ALA A 460 -21.35 -4.48 -6.49
N VAL A 461 -20.69 -5.59 -6.19
CA VAL A 461 -20.95 -6.43 -5.01
C VAL A 461 -20.23 -5.89 -3.78
N ASN A 462 -19.00 -5.43 -3.95
CA ASN A 462 -18.22 -4.81 -2.88
C ASN A 462 -18.57 -3.32 -2.77
N THR A 463 -18.54 -2.80 -1.55
CA THR A 463 -18.74 -1.37 -1.28
C THR A 463 -17.67 -0.48 -1.90
N CYS A 464 -16.52 -1.04 -2.24
CA CYS A 464 -15.42 -0.37 -2.93
C CYS A 464 -15.09 -1.05 -4.26
N MET A 465 -14.48 -0.29 -5.15
CA MET A 465 -14.07 -0.75 -6.48
C MET A 465 -12.76 -0.11 -6.89
N ASP A 466 -11.91 -0.91 -7.54
CA ASP A 466 -10.63 -0.48 -8.07
C ASP A 466 -10.82 0.33 -9.36
N VAL A 467 -9.99 1.36 -9.52
CA VAL A 467 -9.84 2.15 -10.74
C VAL A 467 -8.37 2.11 -11.15
N VAL A 468 -8.09 1.50 -12.27
CA VAL A 468 -6.73 1.21 -12.73
C VAL A 468 -6.37 2.10 -13.92
N GLY A 469 -5.69 3.21 -13.63
CA GLY A 469 -5.09 4.09 -14.62
C GLY A 469 -3.73 3.59 -15.12
N GLU A 470 -2.99 4.45 -15.80
CA GLU A 470 -1.62 4.15 -16.21
C GLU A 470 -0.61 4.35 -15.07
N LYS A 471 -0.75 5.45 -14.33
CA LYS A 471 0.14 5.86 -13.24
C LYS A 471 -0.50 5.75 -11.87
N VAL A 472 -1.82 5.68 -11.81
CA VAL A 472 -2.57 5.66 -10.56
C VAL A 472 -3.46 4.42 -10.49
N HIS A 473 -3.34 3.69 -9.40
CA HIS A 473 -4.31 2.72 -8.93
C HIS A 473 -5.09 3.37 -7.79
N SER A 474 -6.40 3.42 -7.88
CA SER A 474 -7.20 4.01 -6.81
C SER A 474 -8.39 3.13 -6.44
N VAL A 475 -8.82 3.22 -5.17
CA VAL A 475 -9.95 2.46 -4.64
C VAL A 475 -10.92 3.44 -3.99
N TRP A 476 -12.12 3.51 -4.56
CA TRP A 476 -13.18 4.40 -4.11
C TRP A 476 -14.45 3.63 -3.78
N THR A 477 -15.37 4.26 -3.07
CA THR A 477 -16.67 3.63 -2.89
C THR A 477 -17.36 3.44 -4.24
N SER A 478 -17.92 2.25 -4.47
CA SER A 478 -18.67 1.94 -5.71
C SER A 478 -19.77 2.96 -5.94
N LYS A 479 -20.46 3.33 -4.87
CA LYS A 479 -21.51 4.37 -4.90
C LYS A 479 -20.95 5.77 -5.23
N GLY A 480 -19.77 6.11 -4.71
CA GLY A 480 -19.09 7.37 -5.02
C GLY A 480 -18.69 7.44 -6.49
N LEU A 481 -18.10 6.38 -7.01
CA LEU A 481 -17.76 6.25 -8.42
C LEU A 481 -19.00 6.40 -9.31
N HIS A 482 -20.07 5.68 -9.02
CA HIS A 482 -21.32 5.73 -9.78
C HIS A 482 -21.92 7.15 -9.83
N ASN A 483 -21.97 7.83 -8.69
CA ASN A 483 -22.64 9.12 -8.57
C ASN A 483 -21.78 10.31 -8.98
N TYR A 484 -20.48 10.30 -8.67
CA TYR A 484 -19.63 11.49 -8.72
C TYR A 484 -18.56 11.46 -9.79
N CYS A 485 -18.24 10.29 -10.40
CA CYS A 485 -17.21 10.25 -11.44
C CYS A 485 -17.77 10.87 -12.75
N LYS A 486 -17.58 12.18 -12.86
CA LYS A 486 -18.08 13.00 -13.97
C LYS A 486 -16.92 13.59 -14.77
N SER A 487 -17.10 13.62 -16.09
CA SER A 487 -16.23 14.34 -17.01
C SER A 487 -16.36 15.85 -16.87
N ILE A 488 -15.50 16.59 -17.55
CA ILE A 488 -15.52 18.07 -17.54
C ILE A 488 -16.86 18.61 -18.07
N ASP A 489 -17.51 17.93 -19.01
CA ASP A 489 -18.83 18.27 -19.54
C ASP A 489 -20.02 17.74 -18.71
N GLY A 490 -19.74 17.13 -17.56
CA GLY A 490 -20.74 16.66 -16.61
C GLY A 490 -21.36 15.28 -16.90
N LYS A 491 -20.90 14.60 -17.96
CA LYS A 491 -21.30 13.22 -18.24
C LYS A 491 -20.52 12.23 -17.38
N VAL A 492 -20.83 10.93 -17.51
CA VAL A 492 -20.01 9.85 -16.97
C VAL A 492 -18.60 9.95 -17.53
N GLY A 493 -17.56 9.88 -16.66
CA GLY A 493 -16.23 10.30 -17.07
C GLY A 493 -15.06 9.51 -16.49
N TYR A 494 -15.17 8.19 -16.33
CA TYR A 494 -14.13 7.34 -15.72
C TYR A 494 -12.80 7.41 -16.47
N ARG A 495 -12.81 7.35 -17.81
CA ARG A 495 -11.60 7.44 -18.63
C ARG A 495 -10.91 8.79 -18.49
N GLN A 496 -11.68 9.87 -18.51
CA GLN A 496 -11.15 11.22 -18.34
C GLN A 496 -10.59 11.41 -16.91
N TYR A 497 -11.26 10.87 -15.92
CA TYR A 497 -10.79 10.86 -14.53
C TYR A 497 -9.42 10.18 -14.40
N MET A 498 -9.25 8.97 -14.98
CA MET A 498 -7.95 8.29 -15.01
C MET A 498 -6.89 9.16 -15.67
N ASN A 499 -7.21 9.80 -16.81
CA ASN A 499 -6.29 10.70 -17.51
C ASN A 499 -5.87 11.91 -16.66
N VAL A 500 -6.79 12.47 -15.87
CA VAL A 500 -6.47 13.59 -14.96
C VAL A 500 -5.50 13.15 -13.89
N LEU A 501 -5.79 12.04 -13.19
CA LEU A 501 -4.90 11.54 -12.13
C LEU A 501 -3.53 11.11 -12.66
N ASP A 502 -3.50 10.37 -13.77
CA ASP A 502 -2.26 9.94 -14.41
C ASP A 502 -1.38 11.14 -14.80
N SER A 503 -2.01 12.24 -15.22
CA SER A 503 -1.30 13.48 -15.57
C SER A 503 -0.67 14.14 -14.34
N LEU A 504 -1.37 14.17 -13.19
CA LEU A 504 -0.82 14.72 -11.95
C LEU A 504 0.45 13.98 -11.56
N ILE A 505 0.42 12.65 -11.58
CA ILE A 505 1.58 11.83 -11.22
C ILE A 505 2.70 11.94 -12.28
N THR A 506 2.35 12.02 -13.56
CA THR A 506 3.33 12.25 -14.63
C THR A 506 4.09 13.57 -14.40
N TRP A 507 3.38 14.63 -14.02
CA TRP A 507 4.01 15.93 -13.75
C TRP A 507 4.84 15.88 -12.48
N GLU A 508 4.40 15.21 -11.42
CA GLU A 508 5.22 15.03 -10.21
C GLU A 508 6.50 14.26 -10.51
N GLN A 509 6.42 13.16 -11.25
CA GLN A 509 7.57 12.38 -11.69
C GLN A 509 8.52 13.21 -12.57
N ASP A 510 7.98 14.13 -13.41
CA ASP A 510 8.79 15.06 -14.20
C ASP A 510 9.52 16.08 -13.30
N LEU A 511 8.82 16.72 -12.37
CA LEU A 511 9.42 17.65 -11.39
C LEU A 511 10.56 16.99 -10.62
N LEU A 512 10.34 15.73 -10.21
CA LEU A 512 11.30 14.93 -9.45
C LEU A 512 12.47 14.40 -10.30
N GLY A 513 12.44 14.61 -11.62
CA GLY A 513 13.48 14.15 -12.53
C GLY A 513 13.45 12.66 -12.86
N PHE A 514 12.34 11.95 -12.58
CA PHE A 514 12.26 10.51 -12.80
C PHE A 514 12.45 10.13 -14.27
N TYR A 515 11.91 10.92 -15.20
CA TYR A 515 12.11 10.68 -16.64
C TYR A 515 13.54 11.00 -17.09
N LYS A 516 14.14 12.06 -16.55
CA LYS A 516 15.50 12.47 -16.90
C LYS A 516 16.56 11.45 -16.46
N TYR A 517 16.35 10.81 -15.30
CA TYR A 517 17.33 9.97 -14.62
C TYR A 517 16.95 8.49 -14.57
N ASP A 518 15.95 8.06 -15.36
CA ASP A 518 15.49 6.67 -15.42
C ASP A 518 15.08 6.11 -14.05
N ARG A 519 14.18 6.84 -13.38
CA ARG A 519 13.65 6.50 -12.06
C ARG A 519 12.15 6.16 -12.07
N VAL A 520 11.53 6.18 -13.23
CA VAL A 520 10.09 5.92 -13.39
C VAL A 520 9.79 4.48 -12.99
N PRO A 521 8.86 4.26 -12.05
CA PRO A 521 8.51 2.90 -11.64
C PRO A 521 7.62 2.20 -12.69
N ASP A 522 7.67 0.88 -12.68
CA ASP A 522 6.69 0.01 -13.32
C ASP A 522 5.43 -0.21 -12.46
N LEU A 523 5.42 0.35 -11.26
CA LEU A 523 4.29 0.37 -10.34
C LEU A 523 3.51 1.68 -10.44
N ARG A 524 2.21 1.60 -10.12
CA ARG A 524 1.34 2.75 -9.94
C ARG A 524 1.50 3.34 -8.55
N THR A 525 1.15 4.62 -8.39
CA THR A 525 0.90 5.14 -7.04
C THR A 525 -0.52 4.78 -6.61
N MET A 526 -0.77 4.73 -5.31
CA MET A 526 -2.08 4.39 -4.76
C MET A 526 -2.81 5.62 -4.22
N ALA A 527 -4.14 5.64 -4.46
CA ALA A 527 -5.07 6.53 -3.75
C ALA A 527 -6.28 5.71 -3.27
N TYR A 528 -6.84 6.00 -2.09
CA TYR A 528 -7.99 5.26 -1.59
C TYR A 528 -8.87 6.08 -0.66
N THR A 529 -10.13 5.64 -0.51
CA THR A 529 -11.08 6.23 0.42
C THR A 529 -10.84 5.77 1.85
N ASN A 530 -11.11 6.65 2.82
CA ASN A 530 -11.14 6.30 4.24
C ASN A 530 -12.34 6.94 4.94
N TYR A 531 -12.57 6.58 6.22
CA TYR A 531 -13.72 7.05 7.00
C TYR A 531 -13.32 7.77 8.29
N THR A 532 -12.02 8.01 8.50
CA THR A 532 -11.50 8.51 9.79
C THR A 532 -10.85 9.87 9.66
N TYR A 533 -10.00 10.06 8.65
CA TYR A 533 -9.18 11.26 8.48
C TYR A 533 -9.55 12.02 7.23
N TYR A 534 -9.41 13.34 7.26
CA TYR A 534 -9.71 14.21 6.11
C TYR A 534 -8.90 13.82 4.88
N MET A 535 -7.58 13.78 5.01
CA MET A 535 -6.64 13.22 4.03
C MET A 535 -5.31 12.88 4.74
N PHE A 536 -4.57 11.94 4.22
CA PHE A 536 -3.26 11.56 4.74
C PHE A 536 -2.50 10.67 3.75
N GLN A 537 -1.18 10.62 3.87
CA GLN A 537 -0.33 9.62 3.23
C GLN A 537 -0.04 8.50 4.25
N GLY A 538 -0.44 7.29 3.94
CA GLY A 538 -0.27 6.10 4.77
C GLY A 538 0.55 5.00 4.14
N GLY A 539 0.55 3.82 4.77
CA GLY A 539 1.30 2.65 4.32
C GLY A 539 0.89 2.13 2.94
N PHE A 540 -0.37 2.26 2.56
CA PHE A 540 -0.88 1.84 1.24
C PHE A 540 -0.74 2.92 0.16
N GLY A 541 -0.63 4.17 0.51
CA GLY A 541 -0.63 5.27 -0.43
C GLY A 541 -1.28 6.52 0.16
N VAL A 542 -1.95 7.31 -0.65
CA VAL A 542 -2.67 8.51 -0.21
C VAL A 542 -4.14 8.20 0.01
N SER A 543 -4.72 8.81 1.02
CA SER A 543 -6.09 8.52 1.41
C SER A 543 -6.91 9.77 1.65
N PHE A 544 -8.19 9.72 1.26
CA PHE A 544 -9.13 10.82 1.35
C PHE A 544 -10.41 10.36 2.05
N HIS A 545 -10.95 11.20 2.93
CA HIS A 545 -12.23 10.90 3.55
C HIS A 545 -13.32 10.72 2.50
N HIS A 546 -14.21 9.75 2.69
CA HIS A 546 -15.26 9.42 1.71
C HIS A 546 -16.13 10.63 1.32
N ASP A 547 -16.31 11.61 2.21
CA ASP A 547 -17.01 12.84 1.89
C ASP A 547 -16.32 13.70 0.83
N GLN A 548 -15.03 13.48 0.59
CA GLN A 548 -14.25 14.17 -0.43
C GLN A 548 -14.43 13.57 -1.83
N GLU A 549 -14.99 12.36 -1.95
CA GLU A 549 -15.21 11.69 -3.24
C GLU A 549 -15.96 12.58 -4.24
N ARG A 550 -16.97 13.32 -3.82
CA ARG A 550 -17.70 14.27 -4.68
C ARG A 550 -16.81 15.36 -5.30
N ARG A 551 -15.66 15.68 -4.67
CA ARG A 551 -14.69 16.66 -5.18
C ARG A 551 -13.64 15.98 -6.05
N VAL A 552 -13.02 14.94 -5.53
CA VAL A 552 -11.86 14.31 -6.16
C VAL A 552 -12.23 13.40 -7.35
N LEU A 553 -13.47 12.92 -7.45
CA LEU A 553 -13.97 12.12 -8.57
C LEU A 553 -14.56 12.96 -9.72
N ASN A 554 -14.70 14.26 -9.56
CA ASN A 554 -15.33 15.11 -10.56
C ASN A 554 -14.27 15.89 -11.35
N CYS A 555 -14.09 15.52 -12.63
CA CYS A 555 -13.09 16.16 -13.49
C CYS A 555 -13.32 17.67 -13.67
N ASN A 556 -14.59 18.12 -13.74
CA ASN A 556 -14.87 19.54 -13.86
C ASN A 556 -14.46 20.31 -12.58
N THR A 557 -14.65 19.70 -11.41
CA THR A 557 -14.15 20.26 -10.16
C THR A 557 -12.63 20.36 -10.19
N LEU A 558 -11.95 19.25 -10.47
CA LEU A 558 -10.48 19.20 -10.47
C LEU A 558 -9.85 20.16 -11.49
N VAL A 559 -10.39 20.21 -12.71
CA VAL A 559 -9.73 20.93 -13.80
C VAL A 559 -10.11 22.41 -13.85
N ASN A 560 -11.34 22.77 -13.48
CA ASN A 560 -11.86 24.11 -13.72
C ASN A 560 -12.20 24.93 -12.47
N ASN A 561 -12.53 24.29 -11.34
CA ASN A 561 -13.25 24.99 -10.28
C ASN A 561 -12.59 24.92 -8.90
N ASP A 562 -11.67 23.98 -8.65
CA ASP A 562 -11.17 23.74 -7.29
C ASP A 562 -9.64 23.52 -7.28
N GLU A 563 -8.89 24.62 -7.21
CA GLU A 563 -7.44 24.59 -7.06
C GLU A 563 -7.00 23.78 -5.82
N ASP A 564 -7.76 23.90 -4.71
CA ASP A 564 -7.41 23.24 -3.46
C ASP A 564 -7.62 21.72 -3.52
N ALA A 565 -8.51 21.22 -4.39
CA ALA A 565 -8.64 19.77 -4.60
C ALA A 565 -7.39 19.19 -5.28
N ILE A 566 -6.86 19.87 -6.31
CA ILE A 566 -5.57 19.49 -6.94
C ILE A 566 -4.43 19.65 -5.96
N TRP A 567 -4.44 20.76 -5.17
CA TRP A 567 -3.42 20.98 -4.14
C TRP A 567 -3.40 19.82 -3.14
N GLY A 568 -4.56 19.41 -2.60
CA GLY A 568 -4.66 18.33 -1.62
C GLY A 568 -4.22 16.97 -2.17
N LEU A 569 -4.66 16.59 -3.37
CA LEU A 569 -4.21 15.37 -4.04
C LEU A 569 -2.67 15.34 -4.16
N SER A 570 -2.10 16.42 -4.69
CA SER A 570 -0.67 16.53 -4.92
C SER A 570 0.13 16.69 -3.62
N HIS A 571 -0.46 17.24 -2.58
CA HIS A 571 0.14 17.35 -1.25
C HIS A 571 0.37 15.96 -0.66
N GLU A 572 -0.65 15.11 -0.69
CA GLU A 572 -0.53 13.76 -0.14
C GLU A 572 0.42 12.88 -0.97
N TRP A 573 0.34 12.93 -2.32
CA TRP A 573 1.33 12.25 -3.15
C TRP A 573 2.74 12.84 -2.98
N GLY A 574 2.85 14.14 -2.74
CA GLY A 574 4.11 14.78 -2.39
C GLY A 574 4.78 14.15 -1.18
N HIS A 575 4.02 13.71 -0.18
CA HIS A 575 4.56 12.97 0.95
C HIS A 575 5.20 11.63 0.58
N GLN A 576 4.71 10.96 -0.47
CA GLN A 576 5.34 9.72 -0.98
C GLN A 576 6.72 9.97 -1.60
N HIS A 577 7.00 11.20 -1.99
CA HIS A 577 8.24 11.57 -2.68
C HIS A 577 9.23 12.33 -1.79
N GLN A 578 8.88 12.59 -0.54
CA GLN A 578 9.78 13.28 0.39
C GLN A 578 10.97 12.43 0.80
N MET A 579 12.15 12.99 0.66
CA MET A 579 13.41 12.36 1.03
C MET A 579 13.87 12.89 2.40
N ALA A 580 13.48 12.20 3.47
CA ALA A 580 13.93 12.54 4.81
C ALA A 580 15.33 11.96 5.09
N PRO A 581 16.27 12.72 5.67
CA PRO A 581 16.17 14.14 6.04
C PRO A 581 16.59 15.11 4.92
N TYR A 582 16.96 14.65 3.74
CA TYR A 582 17.69 15.39 2.71
C TYR A 582 16.97 16.63 2.18
N PHE A 583 15.65 16.52 1.92
CA PHE A 583 14.78 17.65 1.58
C PHE A 583 13.52 17.67 2.44
N ASN A 584 13.53 16.96 3.53
CA ASN A 584 12.45 16.93 4.52
C ASN A 584 13.07 16.93 5.94
N TRP A 585 13.73 18.04 6.27
CA TRP A 585 14.30 18.27 7.60
C TRP A 585 13.25 18.77 8.59
N ALA A 586 13.66 19.09 9.82
CA ALA A 586 12.74 19.52 10.87
C ALA A 586 11.83 20.67 10.43
N GLY A 587 10.54 20.49 10.56
CA GLY A 587 9.50 21.46 10.22
C GLY A 587 9.13 21.56 8.74
N MET A 588 9.70 20.69 7.89
CA MET A 588 9.48 20.72 6.44
C MET A 588 8.50 19.65 5.96
N SER A 589 8.00 18.77 6.85
CA SER A 589 7.13 17.67 6.43
C SER A 589 5.88 18.13 5.68
N GLU A 590 5.27 19.24 6.12
CA GLU A 590 4.09 19.84 5.47
C GLU A 590 4.44 20.99 4.51
N ILE A 591 5.70 21.12 4.12
CA ILE A 591 6.19 22.21 3.27
C ILE A 591 6.76 21.67 1.96
N THR A 592 7.77 20.77 2.01
CA THR A 592 8.48 20.36 0.81
C THR A 592 7.67 19.43 -0.09
N ASN A 593 6.69 18.70 0.45
CA ASN A 593 5.69 17.97 -0.32
C ASN A 593 4.86 18.90 -1.22
N ASN A 594 4.63 20.15 -0.81
CA ASN A 594 3.87 21.14 -1.57
C ASN A 594 4.62 21.72 -2.79
N MET A 595 5.88 21.34 -3.02
CA MET A 595 6.51 21.59 -4.33
C MET A 595 5.76 20.83 -5.43
N ASN A 596 5.27 19.62 -5.16
CA ASN A 596 4.41 18.85 -6.07
C ASN A 596 3.05 19.53 -6.25
N SER A 597 2.42 19.98 -5.15
CA SER A 597 1.15 20.73 -5.23
C SER A 597 1.27 21.98 -6.08
N TYR A 598 2.30 22.78 -5.83
CA TYR A 598 2.58 23.97 -6.64
C TYR A 598 2.74 23.63 -8.13
N TYR A 599 3.57 22.63 -8.42
CA TYR A 599 3.85 22.25 -9.80
C TYR A 599 2.59 21.76 -10.53
N ASN A 600 1.79 20.93 -9.87
CA ASN A 600 0.56 20.39 -10.45
C ASN A 600 -0.52 21.46 -10.68
N ILE A 601 -0.75 22.41 -9.76
CA ILE A 601 -1.71 23.50 -10.01
C ILE A 601 -1.26 24.38 -11.16
N MET A 602 0.04 24.64 -11.27
CA MET A 602 0.59 25.41 -12.39
C MET A 602 0.43 24.67 -13.71
N ARG A 603 0.76 23.36 -13.75
CA ARG A 603 0.59 22.51 -14.93
C ARG A 603 -0.87 22.35 -15.33
N MET A 604 -1.79 22.34 -14.36
CA MET A 604 -3.24 22.34 -14.60
C MET A 604 -3.75 23.70 -15.16
N GLY A 605 -2.93 24.75 -15.13
CA GLY A 605 -3.26 26.07 -15.61
C GLY A 605 -4.06 26.93 -14.64
N TYR A 606 -3.99 26.61 -13.34
CA TYR A 606 -4.53 27.48 -12.29
C TYR A 606 -3.63 28.68 -12.03
N LYS A 607 -4.24 29.78 -11.57
CA LYS A 607 -3.51 30.89 -10.99
C LYS A 607 -3.25 30.57 -9.53
N ASN A 608 -1.98 30.52 -9.14
CA ASN A 608 -1.62 30.27 -7.75
C ASN A 608 -2.18 31.36 -6.82
N SER A 609 -3.25 31.04 -6.12
CA SER A 609 -3.90 31.98 -5.18
C SER A 609 -2.98 32.41 -4.03
N ARG A 610 -2.05 31.52 -3.65
CA ARG A 610 -1.07 31.75 -2.55
C ARG A 610 -0.03 32.79 -2.95
N ASP A 611 0.43 32.82 -4.20
CA ASP A 611 1.37 33.84 -4.68
C ASP A 611 0.74 35.23 -4.58
N ALA A 612 -0.50 35.37 -5.04
CA ALA A 612 -1.19 36.65 -5.05
C ALA A 612 -1.39 37.24 -3.65
N ASN A 613 -1.70 36.39 -2.67
CA ASN A 613 -2.11 36.81 -1.33
C ASN A 613 -1.00 36.78 -0.27
N ASN A 614 -0.16 35.76 -0.29
CA ASN A 614 0.78 35.49 0.78
C ASN A 614 2.24 35.67 0.35
N TRP A 615 2.68 35.08 -0.76
CA TRP A 615 4.08 34.99 -1.11
C TRP A 615 4.67 36.32 -1.57
N LYS A 616 3.90 37.18 -2.27
CA LYS A 616 4.34 38.54 -2.64
C LYS A 616 4.53 39.44 -1.43
N ASN A 617 3.64 39.33 -0.45
CA ASN A 617 3.77 40.07 0.80
C ASN A 617 4.98 39.60 1.60
N THR A 618 5.17 38.26 1.66
CA THR A 618 6.33 37.66 2.31
C THR A 618 7.63 38.10 1.67
N ALA A 619 7.73 38.07 0.33
CA ALA A 619 8.89 38.52 -0.41
C ALA A 619 9.23 40.00 -0.09
N LYS A 620 8.21 40.87 -0.06
CA LYS A 620 8.38 42.28 0.30
C LYS A 620 8.92 42.47 1.72
N ILE A 621 8.37 41.70 2.68
CA ILE A 621 8.82 41.74 4.07
C ILE A 621 10.27 41.26 4.19
N ILE A 622 10.63 40.17 3.49
CA ILE A 622 11.99 39.61 3.46
C ILE A 622 12.99 40.62 2.94
N LEU A 623 12.70 41.34 1.88
CA LEU A 623 13.61 42.31 1.26
C LEU A 623 13.79 43.55 2.14
N ASN A 624 12.72 44.10 2.68
CA ASN A 624 12.72 45.39 3.32
C ASN A 624 12.85 45.33 4.85
N ASP A 625 12.84 44.14 5.43
CA ASP A 625 12.70 43.91 6.88
C ASP A 625 11.52 44.71 7.49
N ASP A 626 10.43 44.78 6.72
CA ASP A 626 9.24 45.56 7.09
C ASP A 626 8.54 44.96 8.31
N THR A 627 7.71 45.77 8.91
CA THR A 627 6.81 45.36 9.97
C THR A 627 5.56 44.72 9.42
N TYR A 628 5.06 43.68 10.11
CA TYR A 628 3.77 43.09 9.82
C TYR A 628 2.60 44.03 10.22
N LYS A 629 1.37 43.64 9.84
CA LYS A 629 0.16 44.41 10.15
C LYS A 629 -0.07 44.69 11.65
N ASP A 630 0.51 43.89 12.52
CA ASP A 630 0.48 44.06 13.99
C ASP A 630 1.57 45.02 14.50
N GLY A 631 2.36 45.60 13.64
CA GLY A 631 3.40 46.58 13.99
C GLY A 631 4.72 46.00 14.49
N LYS A 632 4.88 44.66 14.42
CA LYS A 632 6.12 43.98 14.83
C LYS A 632 7.03 43.69 13.67
N HIS A 633 8.35 43.83 13.90
CA HIS A 633 9.36 43.45 12.93
C HIS A 633 9.41 41.94 12.72
N VAL A 634 9.92 41.52 11.57
CA VAL A 634 10.11 40.10 11.20
C VAL A 634 10.83 39.33 12.29
N SER A 635 11.86 39.90 12.90
CA SER A 635 12.61 39.28 14.01
C SER A 635 11.77 39.01 15.24
N GLU A 636 10.85 39.92 15.59
CA GLU A 636 9.94 39.74 16.71
C GLU A 636 8.88 38.69 16.44
N HIS A 637 8.36 38.63 15.21
CA HIS A 637 7.45 37.57 14.81
C HIS A 637 8.09 36.20 14.89
N ARG A 638 9.33 36.09 14.41
CA ARG A 638 10.11 34.85 14.49
C ARG A 638 10.28 34.38 15.93
N LYS A 639 10.66 35.33 16.83
CA LYS A 639 10.81 35.04 18.24
C LYS A 639 9.50 34.62 18.89
N GLN A 640 8.40 35.33 18.59
CA GLN A 640 7.07 35.02 19.15
C GLN A 640 6.54 33.69 18.65
N ALA A 641 6.69 33.38 17.35
CA ALA A 641 6.27 32.09 16.80
C ALA A 641 7.10 30.94 17.38
N TYR A 642 8.40 31.13 17.58
CA TYR A 642 9.22 30.20 18.33
C TYR A 642 8.63 29.91 19.72
N LEU A 643 8.24 30.92 20.46
CA LEU A 643 7.63 30.76 21.78
C LEU A 643 6.25 30.06 21.74
N ASN A 644 5.52 30.20 20.67
CA ASN A 644 4.18 29.61 20.50
C ASN A 644 4.12 28.18 19.99
N ARG A 645 5.22 27.62 19.51
CA ARG A 645 5.26 26.29 18.88
C ARG A 645 5.85 25.18 19.74
N ASN A 646 5.43 25.02 20.96
CA ASN A 646 5.91 23.95 21.86
C ASN A 646 7.43 23.85 21.94
N GLU A 647 8.13 24.99 21.85
CA GLU A 647 9.56 25.03 21.98
C GLU A 647 10.04 24.48 23.33
N VAL A 648 11.25 24.05 23.37
CA VAL A 648 11.88 23.60 24.60
C VAL A 648 12.31 24.81 25.39
N SER A 649 11.78 24.98 26.58
CA SER A 649 12.23 26.04 27.53
C SER A 649 13.73 25.90 27.81
N ASN A 650 14.40 26.99 28.17
CA ASN A 650 15.81 26.96 28.54
C ASN A 650 16.14 25.88 29.58
N VAL A 651 15.24 25.65 30.53
CA VAL A 651 15.44 24.57 31.51
C VAL A 651 15.51 23.19 30.85
N LYS A 652 14.64 22.94 29.87
CA LYS A 652 14.67 21.69 29.11
C LYS A 652 15.88 21.59 28.19
N LEU A 653 16.29 22.68 27.57
CA LEU A 653 17.52 22.72 26.76
C LEU A 653 18.74 22.42 27.62
N LYS A 654 18.88 23.02 28.80
CA LYS A 654 19.96 22.72 29.74
C LYS A 654 19.98 21.27 30.16
N ALA A 655 18.84 20.70 30.53
CA ALA A 655 18.74 19.30 30.92
C ALA A 655 19.13 18.37 29.77
N LEU A 656 18.71 18.70 28.54
CA LEU A 656 19.05 17.91 27.36
C LEU A 656 20.54 18.04 27.01
N ALA A 657 21.10 19.25 27.04
CA ALA A 657 22.51 19.50 26.81
C ALA A 657 23.38 18.70 27.79
N THR A 658 22.99 18.66 29.05
CA THR A 658 23.71 17.88 30.08
C THR A 658 23.64 16.36 29.73
N SER A 659 22.49 15.86 29.34
CA SER A 659 22.31 14.44 28.99
C SER A 659 23.04 14.05 27.72
N MET A 660 23.10 14.93 26.74
CA MET A 660 23.73 14.70 25.43
C MET A 660 25.22 15.07 25.39
N LYS A 661 25.71 15.78 26.42
CA LYS A 661 27.08 16.31 26.45
C LYS A 661 27.41 17.17 25.23
N ASP A 662 26.47 18.01 24.82
CA ASP A 662 26.57 18.79 23.60
C ASP A 662 26.78 20.26 23.90
N SER A 663 27.91 20.84 23.43
CA SER A 663 28.26 22.22 23.70
C SER A 663 27.37 23.24 22.97
N ILE A 664 26.82 22.89 21.81
CA ILE A 664 25.90 23.78 21.09
C ILE A 664 24.62 23.97 21.90
N ILE A 665 23.97 22.88 22.31
CA ILE A 665 22.75 22.93 23.11
C ILE A 665 23.00 23.72 24.40
N HIS A 666 24.15 23.52 25.04
CA HIS A 666 24.50 24.25 26.25
C HIS A 666 24.64 25.74 26.00
N ALA A 667 25.37 26.16 24.95
CA ALA A 667 25.53 27.56 24.59
C ALA A 667 24.18 28.27 24.35
N TYR A 668 23.30 27.66 23.58
CA TYR A 668 21.96 28.24 23.32
C TYR A 668 21.01 28.13 24.49
N SER A 669 21.20 27.21 25.44
CA SER A 669 20.44 27.19 26.68
C SER A 669 20.78 28.31 27.62
N GLU A 670 21.99 28.89 27.57
CA GLU A 670 22.41 30.06 28.34
C GLU A 670 21.92 31.38 27.75
N ASN A 671 21.70 31.42 26.43
CA ASN A 671 21.20 32.61 25.75
C ASN A 671 20.00 32.31 24.85
N PRO A 672 18.76 32.38 25.41
CA PRO A 672 17.53 32.06 24.68
C PRO A 672 17.26 33.02 23.51
N ASP A 673 17.82 34.23 23.51
CA ASP A 673 17.62 35.19 22.43
C ASP A 673 18.29 34.76 21.11
N LEU A 674 19.26 33.84 21.19
CA LEU A 674 19.82 33.19 20.00
C LEU A 674 18.90 32.16 19.38
N ALA A 675 17.90 31.66 20.11
CA ALA A 675 16.94 30.70 19.61
C ALA A 675 15.90 31.41 18.74
N VAL A 676 16.12 31.41 17.45
CA VAL A 676 15.24 32.00 16.44
C VAL A 676 14.88 30.96 15.40
N ALA A 677 13.61 30.74 15.18
CA ALA A 677 13.13 29.80 14.20
C ALA A 677 12.81 30.47 12.87
N PHE A 678 13.39 30.01 11.79
CA PHE A 678 13.10 30.50 10.44
C PHE A 678 11.69 30.10 9.94
N GLN A 679 11.13 29.06 10.50
CA GLN A 679 9.78 28.55 10.18
C GLN A 679 8.66 29.41 10.73
N GLU A 680 8.97 30.39 11.49
CA GLU A 680 8.05 31.18 12.28
C GLU A 680 7.65 32.49 11.64
N LEU A 681 7.94 32.63 10.39
CA LEU A 681 7.22 33.58 9.58
C LEU A 681 5.80 33.05 9.36
N PRO A 682 4.78 33.91 9.34
CA PRO A 682 3.41 33.59 9.79
C PRO A 682 2.63 32.54 8.99
N SER A 683 3.20 31.85 8.06
CA SER A 683 2.53 30.74 7.37
C SER A 683 3.50 29.67 6.85
N VAL A 684 2.99 28.46 6.74
CA VAL A 684 3.63 27.34 6.02
C VAL A 684 4.06 27.79 4.61
N ASP A 685 3.26 28.62 3.97
CA ASP A 685 3.51 29.19 2.62
C ASP A 685 4.78 30.03 2.55
N HIS A 686 5.30 30.51 3.66
CA HIS A 686 6.48 31.37 3.67
C HIS A 686 7.74 30.61 3.21
N SER A 687 8.04 29.47 3.82
CA SER A 687 9.19 28.66 3.43
C SER A 687 9.00 28.09 2.04
N LEU A 688 7.80 27.63 1.71
CA LEU A 688 7.46 27.18 0.35
C LEU A 688 7.66 28.29 -0.69
N GLY A 689 7.26 29.52 -0.38
CA GLY A 689 7.46 30.66 -1.27
C GLY A 689 8.95 30.89 -1.60
N GLY A 690 9.83 30.70 -0.64
CA GLY A 690 11.29 30.76 -0.88
C GLY A 690 11.77 29.69 -1.85
N PHE A 691 11.37 28.45 -1.68
CA PHE A 691 11.73 27.35 -2.60
C PHE A 691 11.15 27.55 -4.00
N VAL A 692 9.89 27.95 -4.10
CA VAL A 692 9.21 28.14 -5.39
C VAL A 692 9.83 29.29 -6.17
N ARG A 693 10.14 30.44 -5.52
CA ARG A 693 10.78 31.58 -6.20
C ARG A 693 12.16 31.24 -6.70
N PHE A 694 12.95 30.54 -5.89
CA PHE A 694 14.23 30.00 -6.29
C PHE A 694 14.11 29.10 -7.52
N TYR A 695 13.19 28.13 -7.45
CA TYR A 695 12.93 27.21 -8.55
C TYR A 695 12.52 27.94 -9.83
N CYS A 696 11.52 28.83 -9.77
CA CYS A 696 11.00 29.54 -10.94
C CYS A 696 12.04 30.43 -11.60
N TYR A 697 12.82 31.13 -10.79
CA TYR A 697 13.88 32.01 -11.31
C TYR A 697 14.92 31.19 -12.08
N PHE A 698 15.52 30.19 -11.47
CA PHE A 698 16.58 29.44 -12.12
C PHE A 698 16.12 28.58 -13.29
N ARG A 699 14.90 28.00 -13.20
CA ARG A 699 14.27 27.34 -14.34
C ARG A 699 14.24 28.23 -15.60
N ASP A 700 13.91 29.49 -15.41
CA ASP A 700 13.76 30.47 -16.51
C ASP A 700 15.06 31.21 -16.86
N HIS A 701 16.13 31.08 -16.05
CA HIS A 701 17.42 31.76 -16.21
C HIS A 701 18.61 30.78 -16.30
N GLY A 702 18.54 29.86 -17.26
CA GLY A 702 19.68 29.01 -17.62
C GLY A 702 19.73 27.62 -16.95
N CYS A 703 18.86 27.33 -16.00
CA CYS A 703 18.81 26.03 -15.33
C CYS A 703 17.41 25.40 -15.43
N PRO A 704 16.93 25.03 -16.63
CA PRO A 704 15.54 24.59 -16.84
C PRO A 704 15.17 23.32 -16.06
N ASP A 705 16.15 22.50 -15.73
CA ASP A 705 15.99 21.26 -15.00
C ASP A 705 16.37 21.36 -13.53
N ILE A 706 16.49 22.55 -12.98
CA ILE A 706 17.03 22.78 -11.62
C ILE A 706 16.38 21.88 -10.55
N ALA A 707 15.05 21.71 -10.58
CA ALA A 707 14.36 20.84 -9.62
C ALA A 707 14.72 19.37 -9.83
N LYS A 708 14.71 18.89 -11.07
CA LYS A 708 15.07 17.52 -11.43
C LYS A 708 16.47 17.18 -10.93
N ASP A 709 17.41 18.12 -11.10
CA ASP A 709 18.81 17.94 -10.78
C ASP A 709 19.05 17.99 -9.28
N TRP A 710 18.37 18.88 -8.53
CA TRP A 710 18.52 18.88 -7.08
C TRP A 710 17.93 17.61 -6.44
N TYR A 711 16.75 17.15 -6.89
CA TYR A 711 16.17 15.90 -6.39
C TYR A 711 17.08 14.70 -6.67
N GLU A 712 17.66 14.62 -7.88
CA GLU A 712 18.56 13.53 -8.21
C GLU A 712 19.85 13.60 -7.40
N SER A 713 20.43 14.77 -7.19
CA SER A 713 21.63 14.92 -6.38
C SER A 713 21.43 14.47 -4.93
N LEU A 714 20.20 14.63 -4.40
CA LEU A 714 19.84 14.16 -3.07
C LEU A 714 19.61 12.65 -3.02
N ARG A 715 18.99 12.06 -4.07
CA ARG A 715 18.82 10.61 -4.16
C ARG A 715 20.13 9.86 -4.15
N GLN A 716 21.13 10.42 -4.76
CA GLN A 716 22.44 9.79 -4.89
C GLN A 716 23.30 9.90 -3.64
N ASN A 717 22.88 10.63 -2.61
CA ASN A 717 23.60 10.81 -1.36
C ASN A 717 24.02 9.50 -0.69
N ASN A 718 23.22 8.45 -0.80
CA ASN A 718 23.48 7.14 -0.21
C ASN A 718 23.97 6.08 -1.20
N ASN A 719 24.10 6.41 -2.50
CA ASN A 719 24.51 5.44 -3.49
C ASN A 719 26.04 5.37 -3.60
N ALA A 720 26.59 4.16 -3.58
CA ALA A 720 28.01 3.89 -3.77
C ALA A 720 28.58 4.48 -5.08
N ASN A 721 27.72 4.75 -6.06
CA ASN A 721 28.11 5.31 -7.35
C ASN A 721 28.15 6.84 -7.39
N GLY A 722 27.79 7.52 -6.31
CA GLY A 722 27.81 8.97 -6.16
C GLY A 722 26.98 9.74 -7.19
N SER A 723 26.69 10.98 -6.92
CA SER A 723 25.92 11.85 -7.82
C SER A 723 26.60 12.03 -9.18
N GLN A 724 25.88 11.73 -10.26
CA GLN A 724 26.33 12.07 -11.61
C GLN A 724 26.31 13.60 -11.83
N VAL A 725 25.51 14.31 -11.07
CA VAL A 725 25.31 15.77 -11.16
C VAL A 725 26.42 16.52 -10.42
N GLU A 726 27.04 15.91 -9.41
CA GLU A 726 27.93 16.60 -8.47
C GLU A 726 29.36 16.04 -8.34
N LYS A 727 29.75 15.06 -9.17
CA LYS A 727 31.10 14.48 -9.06
C LYS A 727 32.20 15.47 -9.41
N LYS A 728 32.64 16.20 -8.38
CA LYS A 728 33.98 16.77 -8.34
C LYS A 728 34.64 16.43 -6.99
N GLY A 729 35.51 15.48 -7.00
CA GLY A 729 36.57 15.38 -5.95
C GLY A 729 36.20 14.60 -4.68
N GLY A 730 35.27 13.65 -4.68
CA GLY A 730 35.01 12.79 -3.52
C GLY A 730 33.72 13.11 -2.75
N VAL A 731 33.47 12.37 -1.66
CA VAL A 731 32.25 12.56 -0.82
C VAL A 731 32.42 13.86 -0.02
N ASP A 732 31.43 14.73 -0.17
CA ASP A 732 31.42 16.04 0.49
C ASP A 732 31.20 15.91 2.00
N LYS A 733 31.85 16.79 2.78
CA LYS A 733 31.69 16.87 4.24
C LYS A 733 30.21 16.92 4.69
N TYR A 734 29.40 17.74 4.04
CA TYR A 734 28.02 17.94 4.41
C TYR A 734 27.12 16.76 4.00
N GLU A 735 27.46 16.09 2.91
CA GLU A 735 26.81 14.85 2.49
C GLU A 735 27.04 13.74 3.52
N LEU A 736 28.28 13.55 3.99
CA LEU A 736 28.60 12.58 5.04
C LEU A 736 27.88 12.91 6.36
N LEU A 737 27.88 14.17 6.77
CA LEU A 737 27.17 14.60 7.98
C LEU A 737 25.68 14.36 7.88
N CYS A 738 25.06 14.66 6.74
CA CYS A 738 23.64 14.41 6.51
C CYS A 738 23.32 12.92 6.58
N SER A 739 24.11 12.09 5.92
CA SER A 739 23.94 10.62 5.93
C SER A 739 24.14 10.03 7.32
N ALA A 740 25.12 10.53 8.07
CA ALA A 740 25.39 10.09 9.43
C ALA A 740 24.21 10.32 10.38
N GLN A 741 23.43 11.38 10.16
CA GLN A 741 22.31 11.74 11.02
C GLN A 741 21.06 10.88 10.87
N ILE A 742 20.96 10.08 9.83
CA ILE A 742 19.90 9.07 9.70
C ILE A 742 20.24 7.74 10.38
N GLY A 743 21.32 7.67 11.16
CA GLY A 743 21.76 6.47 11.86
C GLY A 743 22.71 5.59 11.05
N ASP A 744 23.25 6.09 9.94
CA ASP A 744 24.29 5.39 9.19
C ASP A 744 25.65 5.49 9.90
N ASN A 745 25.93 4.55 10.81
CA ASN A 745 27.16 4.48 11.55
C ASN A 745 28.41 4.32 10.65
N ALA A 746 28.27 3.73 9.47
CA ALA A 746 29.37 3.59 8.51
C ALA A 746 29.73 4.95 7.93
N LYS A 747 28.75 5.75 7.53
CA LYS A 747 28.96 7.11 7.03
C LYS A 747 29.50 8.04 8.11
N TRP A 748 29.08 7.92 9.34
CA TRP A 748 29.67 8.67 10.46
C TRP A 748 31.14 8.29 10.70
N THR A 749 31.47 7.02 10.58
CA THR A 749 32.85 6.54 10.69
C THR A 749 33.69 7.07 9.53
N GLU A 750 33.18 7.02 8.30
CA GLU A 750 33.81 7.58 7.12
C GLU A 750 34.06 9.09 7.27
N PHE A 751 33.10 9.84 7.77
CA PHE A 751 33.26 11.26 8.06
C PHE A 751 34.38 11.52 9.06
N LYS A 752 34.40 10.80 10.18
CA LYS A 752 35.48 10.95 11.20
C LYS A 752 36.87 10.59 10.67
N GLN A 753 36.97 9.66 9.73
CA GLN A 753 38.24 9.30 9.09
C GLN A 753 38.67 10.32 8.05
N SER A 754 37.75 10.92 7.33
CA SER A 754 38.01 11.84 6.24
C SER A 754 38.32 13.25 6.71
N TYR A 755 37.86 13.64 7.89
CA TYR A 755 38.02 14.98 8.43
C TYR A 755 38.74 14.97 9.78
N PRO A 756 39.63 15.94 10.07
CA PRO A 756 40.33 16.02 11.35
C PRO A 756 39.32 16.24 12.50
N GLN A 757 39.70 15.76 13.68
CA GLN A 757 38.89 15.88 14.89
C GLN A 757 38.46 17.32 15.18
N SER A 758 39.28 18.30 14.87
CA SER A 758 38.96 19.72 15.03
C SER A 758 37.74 20.19 14.23
N VAL A 759 37.45 19.57 13.10
CA VAL A 759 36.27 19.91 12.27
C VAL A 759 34.96 19.48 12.92
N TRP A 760 34.88 18.27 13.44
CA TRP A 760 33.62 17.75 13.96
C TRP A 760 33.47 17.97 15.48
N THR A 761 34.53 18.29 16.23
CA THR A 761 34.44 18.67 17.64
C THR A 761 34.35 20.17 17.83
N LYS A 762 35.01 20.99 17.00
CA LYS A 762 34.96 22.45 17.07
C LYS A 762 33.55 23.00 16.99
N ASN A 763 32.75 22.46 16.07
CA ASN A 763 31.39 22.94 15.80
C ASN A 763 30.33 22.13 16.55
N SER A 764 30.72 21.26 17.45
CA SER A 764 29.84 20.48 18.30
C SER A 764 28.71 19.82 17.52
N TYR A 765 29.00 19.23 16.35
CA TYR A 765 28.02 18.43 15.62
C TYR A 765 27.50 17.34 16.53
N VAL A 766 26.18 17.32 16.69
CA VAL A 766 25.51 16.36 17.54
C VAL A 766 25.80 14.97 17.01
N THR A 767 26.32 14.10 17.86
CA THR A 767 26.56 12.70 17.48
C THR A 767 25.24 12.09 17.01
N PRO A 768 25.19 11.44 15.84
CA PRO A 768 23.97 10.81 15.38
C PRO A 768 23.52 9.78 16.40
N SER A 769 22.43 10.02 17.05
CA SER A 769 21.70 9.01 17.76
C SER A 769 20.45 8.74 16.95
N ALA A 770 20.20 7.48 16.63
CA ALA A 770 19.01 7.10 15.86
C ALA A 770 17.75 7.75 16.46
N GLY A 771 16.97 8.42 15.64
CA GLY A 771 15.67 8.93 16.03
C GLY A 771 15.64 10.34 16.60
N TRP A 772 15.20 10.47 17.80
CA TRP A 772 14.71 11.70 18.48
C TRP A 772 15.69 12.89 18.57
N TYR A 773 16.97 12.68 18.35
CA TYR A 773 18.03 13.67 18.60
C TYR A 773 18.82 14.09 17.36
N ALA A 774 18.38 13.69 16.18
CA ALA A 774 19.07 14.07 14.95
C ALA A 774 18.98 15.59 14.72
N ASN A 775 20.14 16.22 14.45
CA ASN A 775 20.17 17.63 14.07
C ASN A 775 19.89 17.75 12.55
N SER A 776 18.93 18.59 12.19
CA SER A 776 18.54 18.80 10.79
C SER A 776 19.45 19.76 10.01
N VAL A 777 20.33 20.49 10.66
CA VAL A 777 21.16 21.53 10.02
C VAL A 777 22.06 20.99 8.93
N PRO A 778 22.75 19.85 9.09
CA PRO A 778 23.58 19.30 8.01
C PRO A 778 22.81 19.00 6.71
N ALA A 779 21.53 18.62 6.80
CA ALA A 779 20.70 18.40 5.61
C ALA A 779 20.44 19.70 4.84
N ILE A 780 20.22 20.79 5.55
CA ILE A 780 20.04 22.12 4.96
C ILE A 780 21.33 22.60 4.29
N LEU A 781 22.46 22.49 5.00
CA LEU A 781 23.76 22.91 4.47
C LEU A 781 24.14 22.10 3.23
N ASN A 782 23.92 20.79 3.28
CA ASN A 782 24.10 19.91 2.13
C ASN A 782 23.26 20.36 0.94
N TRP A 783 21.96 20.60 1.15
CA TRP A 783 21.06 21.04 0.09
C TRP A 783 21.47 22.39 -0.50
N ILE A 784 21.77 23.40 0.33
CA ILE A 784 22.21 24.72 -0.14
C ILE A 784 23.48 24.61 -0.98
N ARG A 785 24.45 23.78 -0.54
CA ARG A 785 25.69 23.57 -1.28
C ARG A 785 25.41 22.92 -2.65
N LYS A 786 24.51 21.92 -2.71
CA LYS A 786 24.12 21.25 -3.95
C LYS A 786 23.46 22.23 -4.93
N VAL A 787 22.46 22.98 -4.48
CA VAL A 787 21.78 23.94 -5.37
C VAL A 787 22.67 25.10 -5.78
N SER A 788 23.62 25.51 -4.94
CA SER A 788 24.65 26.48 -5.33
C SER A 788 25.50 25.96 -6.49
N ARG A 789 25.93 24.70 -6.45
CA ARG A 789 26.70 24.08 -7.54
C ARG A 789 25.86 23.95 -8.82
N LEU A 790 24.59 23.60 -8.69
CA LEU A 790 23.67 23.49 -9.83
C LEU A 790 23.41 24.83 -10.52
N THR A 791 23.32 25.90 -9.75
CA THR A 791 23.14 27.26 -10.28
C THR A 791 24.45 27.93 -10.73
N GLY A 792 25.58 27.47 -10.22
CA GLY A 792 26.90 28.06 -10.43
C GLY A 792 27.15 29.31 -9.57
N TYR A 793 26.30 29.64 -8.61
CA TYR A 793 26.41 30.79 -7.72
C TYR A 793 26.46 30.38 -6.24
N ASN A 794 27.19 31.11 -5.41
CA ASN A 794 27.07 30.98 -3.96
C ASN A 794 25.72 31.51 -3.50
N MET A 795 24.76 30.59 -3.20
CA MET A 795 23.40 30.93 -2.84
C MET A 795 23.20 31.17 -1.34
N VAL A 796 24.23 31.15 -0.54
CA VAL A 796 24.20 31.42 0.92
C VAL A 796 23.47 32.74 1.24
N PRO A 797 23.76 33.89 0.56
CA PRO A 797 23.08 35.14 0.87
C PRO A 797 21.53 35.06 0.70
N TYR A 798 21.06 34.34 -0.32
CA TYR A 798 19.63 34.17 -0.54
C TYR A 798 18.98 33.38 0.61
N PHE A 799 19.53 32.22 0.97
CA PHE A 799 18.96 31.37 2.01
C PHE A 799 19.10 31.96 3.41
N GLU A 800 20.16 32.73 3.65
CA GLU A 800 20.31 33.51 4.88
C GLU A 800 19.23 34.61 4.99
N LYS A 801 19.02 35.38 3.91
CA LYS A 801 17.99 36.42 3.87
C LYS A 801 16.58 35.86 4.07
N TRP A 802 16.27 34.70 3.46
CA TRP A 802 15.00 34.00 3.68
C TRP A 802 14.91 33.29 5.04
N GLY A 803 15.98 33.25 5.82
CA GLY A 803 16.01 32.71 7.17
C GLY A 803 16.14 31.19 7.26
N PHE A 804 16.55 30.52 6.18
CA PHE A 804 16.81 29.09 6.21
C PHE A 804 18.08 28.73 6.99
N ILE A 805 19.06 29.59 7.01
CA ILE A 805 20.29 29.46 7.77
C ILE A 805 20.53 30.67 8.65
N ARG A 806 20.70 30.44 9.94
CA ARG A 806 21.07 31.42 10.97
C ARG A 806 21.42 30.67 12.25
N PRO A 807 22.13 31.34 13.20
CA PRO A 807 22.28 30.76 14.52
C PRO A 807 20.94 30.44 15.15
N ILE A 808 20.74 29.22 15.59
CA ILE A 808 19.46 28.71 16.06
C ILE A 808 19.64 27.48 16.97
N ALA A 809 18.83 27.37 18.01
CA ALA A 809 18.69 26.18 18.81
C ALA A 809 17.22 25.97 19.15
N MET A 810 16.57 25.04 18.47
CA MET A 810 15.18 24.72 18.74
C MET A 810 14.83 23.24 18.53
N ARG A 811 13.79 22.82 19.22
CA ARG A 811 13.13 21.54 18.99
C ARG A 811 11.84 21.77 18.21
N VAL A 812 11.68 21.02 17.14
CA VAL A 812 10.49 21.08 16.29
C VAL A 812 9.71 19.79 16.44
N GLY A 813 8.43 19.92 16.80
CA GLY A 813 7.49 18.81 16.73
C GLY A 813 6.99 18.67 15.30
N ASP A 814 7.49 17.66 14.59
CA ASP A 814 7.17 17.44 13.20
C ASP A 814 7.24 15.94 12.93
N TYR A 815 6.12 15.22 13.11
CA TYR A 815 6.05 13.74 13.10
C TYR A 815 7.17 13.09 13.92
N GLY A 816 7.30 13.56 15.15
CA GLY A 816 8.39 13.26 16.08
C GLY A 816 9.12 14.51 16.50
N ASN A 817 10.06 14.37 17.43
CA ASN A 817 10.87 15.50 17.89
C ASN A 817 12.17 15.55 17.08
N LYS A 818 12.36 16.62 16.36
CA LYS A 818 13.57 16.89 15.58
C LYS A 818 14.26 18.14 16.12
N TRP A 819 15.56 18.22 15.95
CA TRP A 819 16.36 19.35 16.40
C TRP A 819 16.86 20.19 15.24
N TYR A 820 16.92 21.48 15.47
CA TYR A 820 17.56 22.43 14.60
C TYR A 820 18.60 23.20 15.41
N LEU A 821 19.87 22.82 15.28
CA LEU A 821 20.96 23.33 16.10
C LEU A 821 22.09 23.82 15.19
N MET A 822 22.24 25.13 15.06
CA MET A 822 23.32 25.80 14.31
C MET A 822 23.96 26.87 15.19
N SER A 823 25.24 26.69 15.50
CA SER A 823 26.02 27.74 16.17
C SER A 823 26.49 28.79 15.16
N GLU A 824 26.95 29.93 15.68
CA GLU A 824 27.61 30.96 14.86
C GLU A 824 28.89 30.42 14.20
N ASP A 825 29.62 29.55 14.92
CA ASP A 825 30.83 28.91 14.37
C ASP A 825 30.51 27.98 13.21
N MET A 826 29.45 27.19 13.30
CA MET A 826 28.99 26.32 12.19
C MET A 826 28.60 27.15 10.97
N LEU A 827 27.89 28.24 11.17
CA LEU A 827 27.48 29.10 10.06
C LEU A 827 28.69 29.78 9.43
N SER A 828 29.66 30.25 10.23
CA SER A 828 30.88 30.86 9.74
C SER A 828 31.74 29.87 8.95
N GLU A 829 31.92 28.65 9.47
CA GLU A 829 32.63 27.57 8.76
C GLU A 829 31.96 27.23 7.43
N PHE A 830 30.63 27.14 7.41
CA PHE A 830 29.89 26.87 6.17
C PHE A 830 30.11 27.99 5.15
N LYS A 831 30.08 29.25 5.58
CA LYS A 831 30.36 30.39 4.71
C LYS A 831 31.78 30.36 4.17
N GLU A 832 32.77 30.07 5.02
CA GLU A 832 34.15 29.89 4.61
C GLU A 832 34.32 28.77 3.57
N ASP A 833 33.66 27.62 3.77
CA ASP A 833 33.65 26.51 2.81
C ASP A 833 33.03 26.91 1.47
N MET A 834 31.97 27.72 1.50
CA MET A 834 31.30 28.19 0.29
C MET A 834 32.12 29.29 -0.43
N ASP A 835 32.78 30.17 0.31
CA ASP A 835 33.70 31.18 -0.23
C ASP A 835 34.95 30.53 -0.84
N ALA A 836 35.44 29.45 -0.27
CA ALA A 836 36.53 28.68 -0.87
C ALA A 836 36.16 28.08 -2.24
N LEU A 837 34.87 27.74 -2.46
CA LEU A 837 34.37 27.33 -3.78
C LEU A 837 34.31 28.52 -4.76
N VAL A 838 34.09 29.74 -4.28
CA VAL A 838 34.17 30.95 -5.08
C VAL A 838 35.62 31.25 -5.45
N ASP A 839 36.53 31.20 -4.48
CA ASP A 839 37.95 31.46 -4.68
C ASP A 839 38.60 30.46 -5.65
N SER A 840 38.16 29.21 -5.62
CA SER A 840 38.59 28.18 -6.58
C SER A 840 38.01 28.36 -8.00
N GLY A 841 37.09 29.26 -8.17
CA GLY A 841 36.36 29.47 -9.44
C GLY A 841 35.26 28.41 -9.74
N GLU A 842 34.98 27.54 -8.77
CA GLU A 842 33.86 26.57 -8.93
C GLU A 842 32.51 27.26 -8.86
N LEU A 843 32.35 28.23 -7.97
CA LEU A 843 31.17 29.08 -7.88
C LEU A 843 31.49 30.52 -8.23
N LYS A 844 30.43 31.28 -8.55
CA LYS A 844 30.48 32.73 -8.70
C LYS A 844 29.81 33.39 -7.50
N VAL A 845 30.24 34.59 -7.16
CA VAL A 845 29.49 35.46 -6.27
C VAL A 845 28.15 35.81 -6.91
N MET A 846 27.08 35.88 -6.12
CA MET A 846 25.80 36.40 -6.60
C MET A 846 25.97 37.83 -7.14
N PRO A 847 25.50 38.12 -8.36
CA PRO A 847 25.50 39.49 -8.88
C PRO A 847 24.65 40.42 -8.01
N GLU A 848 25.00 41.69 -7.99
CA GLU A 848 24.19 42.73 -7.36
C GLU A 848 22.77 42.71 -7.95
N GLY A 849 21.73 42.77 -7.10
CA GLY A 849 20.31 42.70 -7.50
C GLY A 849 19.75 41.30 -7.71
N MET A 850 20.57 40.28 -7.85
CA MET A 850 20.08 38.91 -8.12
C MET A 850 19.21 38.35 -6.99
N LEU A 851 19.51 38.70 -5.74
CA LEU A 851 18.71 38.30 -4.57
C LEU A 851 17.29 38.87 -4.68
N GLU A 852 17.19 40.16 -5.01
CA GLU A 852 15.93 40.88 -5.21
C GLU A 852 15.15 40.30 -6.40
N ASP A 853 15.84 40.00 -7.50
CA ASP A 853 15.26 39.41 -8.69
C ASP A 853 14.66 38.06 -8.41
N ILE A 854 15.39 37.15 -7.72
CA ILE A 854 14.87 35.84 -7.31
C ILE A 854 13.68 36.01 -6.37
N THR A 855 13.83 36.88 -5.35
CA THR A 855 12.79 37.07 -4.30
C THR A 855 11.51 37.64 -4.86
N ASN A 856 11.56 38.48 -5.88
CA ASN A 856 10.40 39.09 -6.55
C ASN A 856 9.92 38.30 -7.76
N TYR A 857 10.59 37.20 -8.11
CA TYR A 857 10.24 36.46 -9.32
C TYR A 857 8.83 35.87 -9.24
N GLY A 858 7.98 36.31 -10.18
CA GLY A 858 6.59 35.85 -10.23
C GLY A 858 6.40 34.56 -11.03
N ASP A 859 5.29 33.90 -10.80
CA ASP A 859 4.91 32.70 -11.54
C ASP A 859 4.61 32.98 -13.01
N LYS A 860 5.03 32.03 -13.86
CA LYS A 860 4.56 31.94 -15.25
C LYS A 860 3.51 30.83 -15.33
N TYR A 861 2.33 31.18 -15.87
CA TYR A 861 1.25 30.20 -16.01
C TYR A 861 1.49 29.29 -17.21
N PHE A 862 1.14 28.03 -17.04
CA PHE A 862 1.04 27.08 -18.13
C PHE A 862 -0.33 27.14 -18.81
N THR A 863 -0.37 26.79 -20.10
CA THR A 863 -1.64 26.58 -20.76
C THR A 863 -2.33 25.37 -20.18
N ARG A 864 -3.62 25.51 -19.86
CA ARG A 864 -4.42 24.38 -19.35
C ARG A 864 -4.41 23.22 -20.35
N PRO A 865 -4.09 22.00 -19.91
CA PRO A 865 -4.11 20.83 -20.76
C PRO A 865 -5.56 20.42 -21.12
N THR A 866 -5.70 19.69 -22.22
CA THR A 866 -6.94 19.01 -22.58
C THR A 866 -6.89 17.55 -22.14
N PHE A 867 -7.99 17.04 -21.60
CA PHE A 867 -8.10 15.67 -21.18
C PHE A 867 -9.14 14.95 -22.05
N PRO A 868 -8.74 13.98 -22.87
CA PRO A 868 -9.68 13.20 -23.68
C PRO A 868 -10.56 12.30 -22.78
N ASN A 869 -11.78 12.05 -23.27
CA ASN A 869 -12.73 11.13 -22.61
C ASN A 869 -12.36 9.66 -22.86
#